data_0822423f3afe0c523bb87362d5759436
#
_entry.id   0822423f3afe0c523bb87362d5759436
#
_cell.length_a   1.000
_cell.length_b   1.000
_cell.length_c   1.000
_cell.angle_alpha   90.00
_cell.angle_beta   90.00
_cell.angle_gamma   90.00
#
_symmetry.space_group_name_H-M   'P 1'
#
loop_
_entity.id
_entity.type
_entity.pdbx_description
1 polymer ?
#
loop_
_entity_poly.entity_id
_entity_poly.type
_entity_poly.pdbx_seq_one_letter_code
_entity_poly.pdbx_strand_id
1 'polypeptide(L)'
;MSQQHRVRRAALAMVAVAAVACATLGVLAGLGVWKPQGSFVGSWSAATNPLASTVPNPADSFTSDVGHDKAPHRQRVRMQPSQFDAVASPKKLRGTPWANITVQADGIRTMIGNRITWIGYFRSLPHYDGNISLENISGLIADSPTPDWLRETDPGVFLLKVGIVQSPGTTMTVAAPRVQELRMAANPYVYVAGVSSTGIFRGVKVTSWLPATNAPDPDPLHRRPFISYDGVGARLDTIDSDFSFLGSDSSEAYGVSWGTNTTGQSLRSVFHDNLFGAYTGRAVNVTFQNSVFRNNAVYGLDPHSDSRGLTIIGNEAYGNNTHGIIFSKGVVGSVIANNHSHDNGANGIMMDELSSNNVIQNNVVERNHGGGIVIQGSSNVQVTNNVVAGNTLGIRVNGNELGIAATNRITGNQLSGNYNGIKVYGGARDTALAHNVVRDTVNTGMVLSEPTTSQSDTVINAQKGVMVRHGASTLTGLSVQQSARGVVLADGTTATIAGAQLDTRDVGIDVHDAATVTLAGANTTTITGARKGLVVSGMANLSNVTMDKVAKGVVLSPAGRLSVEDGRIAAQDVGLEVQGLGGSDRIVLHNSDLRATDPVAGASLADVSSNKLTATMSWLAIAGATFVALALILHLLHRMFAPMSSVRHRGTPQPAHSGA
;
A
#
# COMPACT_ATOMS: atom_id res chain seq x y z
N MET A 1 -1.43 -79.13 -15.19
CA MET A 1 -1.55 -77.96 -14.28
C MET A 1 -2.72 -77.12 -14.75
N SER A 2 -3.77 -77.01 -13.92
CA SER A 2 -5.06 -76.49 -14.31
C SER A 2 -5.03 -74.96 -14.53
N GLN A 3 -5.90 -74.52 -15.39
CA GLN A 3 -6.09 -73.09 -15.74
C GLN A 3 -6.26 -72.17 -14.50
N GLN A 4 -6.77 -72.71 -13.39
CA GLN A 4 -6.90 -72.02 -12.12
C GLN A 4 -5.56 -71.64 -11.48
N HIS A 5 -4.49 -72.39 -11.66
CA HIS A 5 -3.16 -72.04 -11.15
C HIS A 5 -2.51 -70.86 -11.91
N ARG A 6 -2.79 -70.71 -13.22
CA ARG A 6 -2.33 -69.57 -13.99
C ARG A 6 -3.04 -68.26 -13.62
N VAL A 7 -4.34 -68.33 -13.38
CA VAL A 7 -5.14 -67.17 -12.97
C VAL A 7 -4.76 -66.67 -11.55
N ARG A 8 -4.52 -67.62 -10.60
CA ARG A 8 -4.05 -67.25 -9.25
C ARG A 8 -2.63 -66.61 -9.29
N ARG A 9 -1.74 -67.06 -10.14
CA ARG A 9 -0.40 -66.47 -10.29
C ARG A 9 -0.44 -65.09 -10.96
N ALA A 10 -1.30 -64.87 -11.93
CA ALA A 10 -1.50 -63.56 -12.56
C ALA A 10 -2.15 -62.57 -11.57
N ALA A 11 -3.11 -62.99 -10.77
CA ALA A 11 -3.73 -62.17 -9.76
C ALA A 11 -2.76 -61.76 -8.64
N LEU A 12 -1.91 -62.66 -8.15
CA LEU A 12 -0.85 -62.35 -7.17
C LEU A 12 0.21 -61.41 -7.72
N ALA A 13 0.59 -61.57 -8.99
CA ALA A 13 1.52 -60.63 -9.65
C ALA A 13 0.92 -59.24 -9.82
N MET A 14 -0.37 -59.13 -10.16
CA MET A 14 -1.05 -57.83 -10.23
C MET A 14 -1.19 -57.14 -8.85
N VAL A 15 -1.47 -57.93 -7.81
CA VAL A 15 -1.52 -57.36 -6.42
C VAL A 15 -0.15 -56.88 -5.97
N ALA A 16 0.94 -57.62 -6.31
CA ALA A 16 2.28 -57.18 -5.98
C ALA A 16 2.69 -55.88 -6.74
N VAL A 17 2.33 -55.78 -8.02
CA VAL A 17 2.56 -54.56 -8.82
C VAL A 17 1.75 -53.39 -8.31
N ALA A 18 0.48 -53.61 -7.93
CA ALA A 18 -0.38 -52.57 -7.31
C ALA A 18 0.15 -52.11 -5.94
N ALA A 19 0.64 -53.03 -5.12
CA ALA A 19 1.25 -52.68 -3.84
C ALA A 19 2.52 -51.85 -3.96
N VAL A 20 3.37 -52.15 -4.98
CA VAL A 20 4.57 -51.39 -5.28
C VAL A 20 4.21 -49.99 -5.86
N ALA A 21 3.20 -49.91 -6.72
CA ALA A 21 2.71 -48.65 -7.23
C ALA A 21 2.11 -47.75 -6.13
N CYS A 22 1.36 -48.33 -5.22
CA CYS A 22 0.82 -47.57 -4.05
C CYS A 22 1.93 -47.13 -3.11
N ALA A 23 2.95 -47.94 -2.87
CA ALA A 23 4.07 -47.59 -2.01
C ALA A 23 4.93 -46.48 -2.65
N THR A 24 5.16 -46.50 -3.97
CA THR A 24 5.88 -45.46 -4.70
C THR A 24 5.09 -44.15 -4.77
N LEU A 25 3.77 -44.20 -4.98
CA LEU A 25 2.90 -43.04 -4.93
C LEU A 25 2.81 -42.44 -3.52
N GLY A 26 2.76 -43.28 -2.46
CA GLY A 26 2.81 -42.83 -1.07
C GLY A 26 4.12 -42.16 -0.70
N VAL A 27 5.25 -42.69 -1.18
CA VAL A 27 6.59 -42.06 -1.01
C VAL A 27 6.70 -40.76 -1.79
N LEU A 28 6.19 -40.68 -3.03
CA LEU A 28 6.18 -39.45 -3.83
C LEU A 28 5.27 -38.37 -3.24
N ALA A 29 4.13 -38.73 -2.64
CA ALA A 29 3.25 -37.82 -1.92
C ALA A 29 3.89 -37.32 -0.60
N GLY A 30 4.59 -38.22 0.12
CA GLY A 30 5.33 -37.86 1.35
C GLY A 30 6.54 -36.97 1.09
N LEU A 31 7.13 -37.02 -0.11
CA LEU A 31 8.28 -36.21 -0.52
C LEU A 31 7.90 -34.85 -1.15
N GLY A 32 6.61 -34.51 -1.25
CA GLY A 32 6.17 -33.23 -1.79
C GLY A 32 6.40 -33.03 -3.30
N VAL A 33 6.76 -34.08 -4.02
CA VAL A 33 7.07 -34.03 -5.47
C VAL A 33 5.80 -34.02 -6.33
N TRP A 34 4.66 -34.39 -5.78
CA TRP A 34 3.39 -34.38 -6.48
C TRP A 34 2.32 -33.65 -5.66
N LYS A 35 1.95 -32.44 -6.11
CA LYS A 35 0.74 -31.74 -5.64
C LYS A 35 -0.29 -31.81 -6.77
N PRO A 36 -1.51 -32.29 -6.55
CA PRO A 36 -2.56 -32.14 -7.53
C PRO A 36 -2.83 -30.64 -7.75
N GLN A 37 -2.80 -30.21 -9.00
CA GLN A 37 -3.23 -28.87 -9.39
C GLN A 37 -4.75 -28.77 -9.21
N GLY A 38 -5.16 -28.33 -8.04
CA GLY A 38 -6.51 -27.86 -7.77
C GLY A 38 -6.50 -26.35 -7.75
N SER A 39 -7.16 -25.73 -8.70
CA SER A 39 -7.43 -24.30 -8.70
C SER A 39 -8.33 -23.97 -7.52
N PHE A 40 -7.75 -23.49 -6.42
CA PHE A 40 -8.51 -22.84 -5.37
C PHE A 40 -8.68 -21.35 -5.73
N VAL A 41 -9.74 -21.05 -6.45
CA VAL A 41 -10.34 -19.72 -6.41
C VAL A 41 -11.15 -19.67 -5.11
N GLY A 42 -10.50 -19.36 -4.01
CA GLY A 42 -11.16 -19.04 -2.77
C GLY A 42 -11.69 -17.62 -2.86
N SER A 43 -13.01 -17.49 -3.00
CA SER A 43 -13.71 -16.24 -2.72
C SER A 43 -13.41 -15.86 -1.26
N TRP A 44 -12.67 -14.79 -1.06
CA TRP A 44 -12.47 -14.21 0.25
C TRP A 44 -13.76 -13.49 0.68
N SER A 45 -14.54 -14.09 1.55
CA SER A 45 -15.43 -13.33 2.42
C SER A 45 -14.54 -12.62 3.45
N ALA A 46 -14.66 -11.29 3.54
CA ALA A 46 -14.00 -10.50 4.55
C ALA A 46 -14.28 -11.11 5.93
N ALA A 47 -13.22 -11.52 6.64
CA ALA A 47 -13.34 -11.92 8.03
C ALA A 47 -13.92 -10.72 8.79
N THR A 48 -15.13 -10.88 9.29
CA THR A 48 -15.89 -9.87 9.99
C THR A 48 -15.12 -9.41 11.22
N ASN A 49 -14.59 -8.20 11.15
CA ASN A 49 -14.19 -7.45 12.33
C ASN A 49 -15.49 -7.02 13.05
N PRO A 50 -15.75 -7.43 14.30
CA PRO A 50 -17.00 -7.11 15.00
C PRO A 50 -17.24 -5.60 15.23
N LEU A 51 -16.26 -4.74 14.96
CA LEU A 51 -16.41 -3.27 14.95
C LEU A 51 -16.76 -2.68 13.57
N ALA A 52 -16.75 -3.50 12.51
CA ALA A 52 -17.11 -3.05 11.15
C ALA A 52 -18.61 -3.07 10.86
N SER A 53 -19.44 -3.55 11.79
CA SER A 53 -20.89 -3.76 11.56
C SER A 53 -21.75 -2.50 11.69
N THR A 54 -21.18 -1.32 11.94
CA THR A 54 -21.95 -0.08 12.11
C THR A 54 -21.57 1.05 11.15
N VAL A 55 -20.59 0.82 10.26
CA VAL A 55 -20.23 1.80 9.22
C VAL A 55 -20.53 1.17 7.86
N PRO A 56 -21.38 1.75 7.01
CA PRO A 56 -21.60 1.26 5.66
C PRO A 56 -20.27 1.15 4.91
N ASN A 57 -20.07 0.03 4.20
CA ASN A 57 -18.93 -0.14 3.33
C ASN A 57 -18.94 1.00 2.28
N PRO A 58 -17.88 1.80 2.12
CA PRO A 58 -17.85 2.88 1.12
C PRO A 58 -18.15 2.38 -0.30
N ALA A 59 -17.80 1.15 -0.64
CA ALA A 59 -18.15 0.54 -1.92
C ALA A 59 -19.66 0.36 -2.13
N ASP A 60 -20.46 0.24 -1.06
CA ASP A 60 -21.91 0.04 -1.15
C ASP A 60 -22.67 1.37 -1.22
N SER A 61 -22.04 2.48 -0.85
CA SER A 61 -22.65 3.82 -0.88
C SER A 61 -22.47 4.55 -2.22
N PHE A 62 -21.62 4.06 -3.12
CA PHE A 62 -21.37 4.65 -4.43
C PHE A 62 -22.12 3.95 -5.58
N THR A 63 -23.25 3.33 -5.34
CA THR A 63 -24.18 2.91 -6.39
C THR A 63 -25.02 4.07 -6.89
N SER A 64 -24.43 5.24 -7.11
CA SER A 64 -25.12 6.30 -7.80
C SER A 64 -24.77 6.23 -9.28
N ASP A 65 -25.76 6.39 -10.12
CA ASP A 65 -25.75 6.55 -11.56
C ASP A 65 -24.90 7.74 -12.07
N VAL A 66 -23.69 7.89 -11.58
CA VAL A 66 -22.68 8.72 -12.23
C VAL A 66 -21.95 7.80 -13.19
N GLY A 67 -22.35 7.84 -14.46
CA GLY A 67 -21.81 7.02 -15.51
C GLY A 67 -20.30 6.96 -15.46
N HIS A 68 -19.76 5.74 -15.49
CA HIS A 68 -18.34 5.51 -15.70
C HIS A 68 -17.96 5.96 -17.12
N ASP A 69 -17.87 7.26 -17.31
CA ASP A 69 -17.27 7.80 -18.51
C ASP A 69 -15.79 7.38 -18.51
N LYS A 70 -15.45 6.49 -19.43
CA LYS A 70 -14.06 6.23 -19.78
C LYS A 70 -13.49 7.55 -20.25
N ALA A 71 -12.82 8.28 -19.35
CA ALA A 71 -12.19 9.54 -19.69
C ALA A 71 -11.24 9.32 -20.88
N PRO A 72 -11.34 10.13 -21.95
CA PRO A 72 -10.39 10.05 -23.04
C PRO A 72 -8.98 10.25 -22.50
N HIS A 73 -8.02 9.45 -23.00
CA HIS A 73 -6.61 9.60 -22.70
C HIS A 73 -6.14 11.02 -23.09
N ARG A 74 -6.28 11.99 -22.18
CA ARG A 74 -5.70 13.31 -22.37
C ARG A 74 -4.19 13.21 -22.18
N GLN A 75 -3.42 13.83 -23.06
CA GLN A 75 -1.97 14.01 -22.90
C GLN A 75 -1.70 14.61 -21.52
N ARG A 76 -1.02 13.83 -20.67
CA ARG A 76 -0.65 14.27 -19.31
C ARG A 76 0.34 15.41 -19.42
N VAL A 77 -0.06 16.61 -19.09
CA VAL A 77 0.87 17.72 -18.84
C VAL A 77 1.60 17.35 -17.54
N ARG A 78 2.86 16.97 -17.67
CA ARG A 78 3.73 16.59 -16.55
C ARG A 78 4.22 17.87 -15.88
N MET A 79 3.43 18.44 -14.98
CA MET A 79 3.88 19.57 -14.15
C MET A 79 4.72 19.03 -13.00
N GLN A 80 5.91 19.60 -12.80
CA GLN A 80 6.80 19.22 -11.70
C GLN A 80 6.31 19.89 -10.41
N PRO A 81 6.21 19.20 -9.26
CA PRO A 81 5.79 19.79 -7.99
C PRO A 81 6.62 21.03 -7.58
N SER A 82 7.91 21.03 -7.90
CA SER A 82 8.83 22.16 -7.60
C SER A 82 8.51 23.47 -8.33
N GLN A 83 7.62 23.46 -9.31
CA GLN A 83 7.22 24.69 -10.00
C GLN A 83 6.16 25.49 -9.21
N PHE A 84 5.54 24.88 -8.20
CA PHE A 84 4.48 25.49 -7.39
C PHE A 84 4.98 26.13 -6.09
N ASP A 85 6.15 25.72 -5.60
CA ASP A 85 6.74 26.22 -4.35
C ASP A 85 7.33 27.65 -4.48
N ALA A 86 7.44 28.18 -5.68
CA ALA A 86 8.09 29.46 -5.95
C ALA A 86 7.12 30.64 -6.14
N VAL A 87 5.82 30.48 -5.90
CA VAL A 87 4.87 31.58 -6.07
C VAL A 87 4.89 32.49 -4.86
N ALA A 88 5.72 33.50 -4.94
CA ALA A 88 5.72 34.64 -4.01
C ALA A 88 4.32 35.25 -3.90
N SER A 89 3.98 35.71 -2.68
CA SER A 89 2.83 36.54 -2.34
C SER A 89 2.29 37.39 -3.49
N PRO A 90 0.99 37.60 -3.65
CA PRO A 90 0.42 38.27 -4.79
C PRO A 90 1.10 39.63 -5.00
N LYS A 91 2.04 39.69 -5.94
CA LYS A 91 2.59 40.96 -6.38
C LYS A 91 1.40 41.75 -6.91
N LYS A 92 1.13 42.88 -6.32
CA LYS A 92 0.14 43.87 -6.80
C LYS A 92 0.15 43.86 -8.33
N LEU A 93 -0.94 43.34 -8.92
CA LEU A 93 -1.11 43.36 -10.37
C LEU A 93 -1.17 44.82 -10.79
N ARG A 94 -0.07 45.36 -11.34
CA ARG A 94 -0.01 46.72 -11.80
C ARG A 94 -0.83 46.82 -13.09
N GLY A 95 -1.81 47.71 -13.09
CA GLY A 95 -2.35 48.28 -14.33
C GLY A 95 -3.80 48.00 -14.69
N THR A 96 -4.55 47.17 -13.98
CA THR A 96 -6.00 46.99 -14.22
C THR A 96 -6.81 47.49 -13.04
N PRO A 97 -7.86 48.30 -13.23
CA PRO A 97 -8.71 48.72 -12.14
C PRO A 97 -9.38 47.48 -11.54
N TRP A 98 -9.22 47.28 -10.24
CA TRP A 98 -9.91 46.23 -9.49
C TRP A 98 -11.41 46.52 -9.53
N ALA A 99 -12.19 45.56 -9.98
CA ALA A 99 -13.61 45.67 -10.03
C ALA A 99 -14.23 44.52 -9.25
N ASN A 100 -15.16 44.84 -8.34
CA ASN A 100 -15.91 43.82 -7.64
C ASN A 100 -17.29 44.33 -7.16
N ILE A 101 -18.16 43.37 -6.85
CA ILE A 101 -19.39 43.59 -6.10
C ILE A 101 -19.09 43.28 -4.64
N THR A 102 -19.18 44.28 -3.75
CA THR A 102 -19.05 44.07 -2.31
C THR A 102 -20.43 43.86 -1.71
N VAL A 103 -20.64 42.70 -1.13
CA VAL A 103 -21.89 42.33 -0.43
C VAL A 103 -21.81 42.72 1.03
N GLN A 104 -22.78 43.48 1.51
CA GLN A 104 -22.95 43.90 2.90
C GLN A 104 -24.25 43.31 3.48
N ALA A 105 -24.42 43.43 4.76
CA ALA A 105 -25.61 42.88 5.44
C ALA A 105 -26.95 43.41 4.89
N ASP A 106 -26.98 44.65 4.45
CA ASP A 106 -28.19 45.34 4.03
C ASP A 106 -28.29 45.63 2.54
N GLY A 107 -27.21 45.40 1.76
CA GLY A 107 -27.22 45.70 0.33
C GLY A 107 -25.87 45.48 -0.33
N ILE A 108 -25.67 46.06 -1.49
CA ILE A 108 -24.44 45.94 -2.26
C ILE A 108 -23.87 47.29 -2.67
N ARG A 109 -22.55 47.30 -2.84
CA ARG A 109 -21.82 48.36 -3.52
C ARG A 109 -20.90 47.77 -4.57
N THR A 110 -20.59 48.57 -5.58
CA THR A 110 -19.56 48.24 -6.58
C THR A 110 -18.30 49.01 -6.30
N MET A 111 -17.16 48.40 -6.60
CA MET A 111 -15.84 49.02 -6.54
C MET A 111 -15.18 48.91 -7.91
N ILE A 112 -14.65 50.05 -8.41
CA ILE A 112 -13.84 50.12 -9.62
C ILE A 112 -12.60 50.95 -9.30
N GLY A 113 -11.46 50.28 -9.18
CA GLY A 113 -10.25 50.91 -8.63
C GLY A 113 -10.50 51.41 -7.21
N ASN A 114 -10.38 52.70 -6.96
CA ASN A 114 -10.66 53.33 -5.67
C ASN A 114 -12.10 53.92 -5.56
N ARG A 115 -12.88 53.86 -6.63
CA ARG A 115 -14.22 54.41 -6.65
C ARG A 115 -15.22 53.38 -6.12
N ILE A 116 -15.89 53.71 -5.05
CA ILE A 116 -16.97 52.93 -4.42
C ILE A 116 -18.30 53.59 -4.71
N THR A 117 -19.26 52.83 -5.22
CA THR A 117 -20.61 53.31 -5.50
C THR A 117 -21.61 52.38 -4.83
N TRP A 118 -22.48 52.94 -3.96
CA TRP A 118 -23.61 52.23 -3.38
C TRP A 118 -24.65 51.95 -4.47
N ILE A 119 -25.14 50.71 -4.56
CA ILE A 119 -26.08 50.31 -5.61
C ILE A 119 -27.50 50.20 -5.07
N GLY A 120 -27.71 49.55 -3.94
CA GLY A 120 -29.04 49.41 -3.38
C GLY A 120 -29.12 48.52 -2.15
N TYR A 121 -30.28 48.55 -1.49
CA TYR A 121 -30.60 47.76 -0.32
C TYR A 121 -31.38 46.51 -0.69
N PHE A 122 -31.05 45.35 -0.11
CA PHE A 122 -31.79 44.09 -0.37
C PHE A 122 -33.28 44.22 -0.03
N ARG A 123 -33.61 44.93 1.05
CA ARG A 123 -35.00 45.18 1.45
C ARG A 123 -35.85 45.95 0.43
N SER A 124 -35.23 46.56 -0.57
CA SER A 124 -35.97 47.23 -1.67
C SER A 124 -36.44 46.25 -2.73
N LEU A 125 -35.93 45.01 -2.71
CA LEU A 125 -36.33 43.98 -3.68
C LEU A 125 -37.66 43.38 -3.28
N PRO A 126 -38.60 43.18 -4.23
CA PRO A 126 -39.97 42.70 -3.97
C PRO A 126 -40.07 41.33 -3.27
N HIS A 127 -39.06 40.49 -3.46
CA HIS A 127 -39.04 39.11 -2.99
C HIS A 127 -37.91 38.82 -2.00
N TYR A 128 -37.33 39.84 -1.38
CA TYR A 128 -36.25 39.64 -0.40
C TYR A 128 -36.80 39.02 0.89
N ASP A 129 -36.33 37.81 1.19
CA ASP A 129 -36.76 36.98 2.32
C ASP A 129 -35.83 37.06 3.54
N GLY A 130 -34.86 37.96 3.53
CA GLY A 130 -33.83 38.08 4.57
C GLY A 130 -32.54 37.33 4.25
N ASN A 131 -32.51 36.51 3.20
CA ASN A 131 -31.35 35.77 2.78
C ASN A 131 -30.64 36.48 1.62
N ILE A 132 -29.33 36.60 1.69
CA ILE A 132 -28.53 37.12 0.57
C ILE A 132 -28.26 35.99 -0.42
N SER A 133 -28.78 36.15 -1.63
CA SER A 133 -28.62 35.19 -2.72
C SER A 133 -28.08 35.84 -3.99
N LEU A 134 -27.68 35.03 -4.97
CA LEU A 134 -27.23 35.57 -6.28
C LEU A 134 -28.34 36.31 -7.00
N GLU A 135 -29.60 35.88 -6.89
CA GLU A 135 -30.73 36.59 -7.49
C GLU A 135 -30.89 37.98 -6.86
N ASN A 136 -30.77 38.10 -5.54
CA ASN A 136 -30.87 39.39 -4.86
C ASN A 136 -29.74 40.32 -5.34
N ILE A 137 -28.51 39.81 -5.46
CA ILE A 137 -27.37 40.59 -5.97
C ILE A 137 -27.61 40.97 -7.43
N SER A 138 -28.02 40.03 -8.27
CA SER A 138 -28.34 40.27 -9.70
C SER A 138 -29.46 41.28 -9.89
N GLY A 139 -30.52 41.18 -9.06
CA GLY A 139 -31.63 42.15 -9.09
C GLY A 139 -31.17 43.58 -8.77
N LEU A 140 -30.31 43.78 -7.78
CA LEU A 140 -29.77 45.09 -7.48
C LEU A 140 -28.76 45.59 -8.52
N ILE A 141 -27.98 44.70 -9.14
CA ILE A 141 -27.03 45.07 -10.21
C ILE A 141 -27.74 45.41 -11.51
N ALA A 142 -28.89 44.83 -11.81
CA ALA A 142 -29.63 45.04 -13.06
C ALA A 142 -29.93 46.52 -13.35
N ASP A 143 -30.22 47.29 -12.31
CA ASP A 143 -30.51 48.72 -12.42
C ASP A 143 -29.27 49.61 -12.20
N SER A 144 -28.09 49.02 -12.15
CA SER A 144 -26.81 49.71 -11.92
C SER A 144 -26.13 50.11 -13.25
N PRO A 145 -25.05 50.93 -13.19
CA PRO A 145 -24.23 51.19 -14.37
C PRO A 145 -23.48 49.98 -14.92
N THR A 146 -23.52 48.85 -14.20
CA THR A 146 -22.79 47.62 -14.53
C THR A 146 -23.68 46.37 -14.53
N PRO A 147 -24.81 46.36 -15.26
CA PRO A 147 -25.82 45.28 -15.21
C PRO A 147 -25.27 43.94 -15.70
N ASP A 148 -24.26 43.94 -16.54
CA ASP A 148 -23.60 42.73 -17.07
C ASP A 148 -22.61 42.04 -16.11
N TRP A 149 -22.37 42.59 -14.93
CA TRP A 149 -21.41 42.03 -13.99
C TRP A 149 -21.90 40.72 -13.35
N LEU A 150 -23.19 40.63 -13.08
CA LEU A 150 -23.87 39.42 -12.67
C LEU A 150 -25.28 39.41 -13.27
N ARG A 151 -25.58 38.45 -14.10
CA ARG A 151 -26.91 38.34 -14.72
C ARG A 151 -27.35 36.88 -14.85
N GLU A 152 -28.61 36.66 -14.77
CA GLU A 152 -29.22 35.40 -15.17
C GLU A 152 -29.26 35.35 -16.71
N THR A 153 -28.70 34.25 -17.30
CA THR A 153 -28.62 34.06 -18.75
C THR A 153 -29.71 33.11 -19.26
N ASP A 154 -30.07 32.15 -18.43
CA ASP A 154 -31.12 31.17 -18.61
C ASP A 154 -31.76 30.92 -17.24
N PRO A 155 -32.98 30.37 -17.12
CA PRO A 155 -33.60 30.12 -15.82
C PRO A 155 -32.72 29.34 -14.87
N GLY A 156 -32.31 29.95 -13.75
CA GLY A 156 -31.41 29.38 -12.75
C GLY A 156 -29.93 29.35 -13.14
N VAL A 157 -29.53 29.92 -14.28
CA VAL A 157 -28.14 29.97 -14.74
C VAL A 157 -27.61 31.39 -14.68
N PHE A 158 -26.61 31.64 -13.84
CA PHE A 158 -26.02 32.96 -13.62
C PHE A 158 -24.62 33.05 -14.22
N LEU A 159 -24.33 34.14 -14.93
CA LEU A 159 -22.99 34.49 -15.41
C LEU A 159 -22.40 35.63 -14.58
N LEU A 160 -21.32 35.34 -13.86
CA LEU A 160 -20.52 36.30 -13.08
C LEU A 160 -19.27 36.71 -13.89
N LYS A 161 -19.06 38.02 -14.06
CA LYS A 161 -17.92 38.57 -14.82
C LYS A 161 -16.92 39.36 -13.99
N VAL A 162 -17.16 39.55 -12.69
CA VAL A 162 -16.28 40.26 -11.76
C VAL A 162 -16.20 39.53 -10.44
N GLY A 163 -15.34 39.94 -9.52
CA GLY A 163 -15.29 39.38 -8.17
C GLY A 163 -16.52 39.73 -7.34
N ILE A 164 -16.98 38.79 -6.50
CA ILE A 164 -17.89 39.06 -5.37
C ILE A 164 -17.05 38.99 -4.10
N VAL A 165 -17.14 40.02 -3.26
CA VAL A 165 -16.53 40.06 -1.91
C VAL A 165 -17.61 40.19 -0.85
N GLN A 166 -17.70 39.22 0.04
CA GLN A 166 -18.58 39.30 1.19
C GLN A 166 -17.91 40.00 2.37
N SER A 167 -18.58 40.97 2.92
CA SER A 167 -18.15 41.69 4.14
C SER A 167 -18.31 40.83 5.39
N PRO A 168 -17.58 41.14 6.47
CA PRO A 168 -17.70 40.44 7.74
C PRO A 168 -19.15 40.36 8.26
N GLY A 169 -19.51 39.21 8.82
CA GLY A 169 -20.83 38.95 9.39
C GLY A 169 -21.94 38.67 8.39
N THR A 170 -21.67 38.67 7.08
CA THR A 170 -22.68 38.34 6.07
C THR A 170 -22.77 36.84 5.81
N THR A 171 -23.97 36.36 5.48
CA THR A 171 -24.19 35.00 4.97
C THR A 171 -24.77 35.07 3.57
N MET A 172 -24.12 34.48 2.60
CA MET A 172 -24.59 34.36 1.23
C MET A 172 -24.91 32.90 0.89
N THR A 173 -26.07 32.67 0.33
CA THR A 173 -26.50 31.33 -0.11
C THR A 173 -26.64 31.30 -1.62
N VAL A 174 -25.97 30.31 -2.24
CA VAL A 174 -26.06 29.97 -3.66
C VAL A 174 -26.65 28.57 -3.73
N ALA A 175 -27.93 28.46 -4.06
CA ALA A 175 -28.62 27.19 -3.87
C ALA A 175 -29.73 26.91 -4.89
N ALA A 176 -29.83 25.63 -5.29
CA ALA A 176 -30.97 25.12 -6.02
C ALA A 176 -32.26 25.18 -5.14
N PRO A 177 -33.46 25.31 -5.76
CA PRO A 177 -33.70 25.31 -7.21
C PRO A 177 -33.52 26.67 -7.91
N ARG A 178 -33.35 27.76 -7.15
CA ARG A 178 -33.24 29.12 -7.69
C ARG A 178 -31.97 29.35 -8.48
N VAL A 179 -30.84 28.87 -7.96
CA VAL A 179 -29.55 28.88 -8.66
C VAL A 179 -29.16 27.44 -8.95
N GLN A 180 -29.19 27.04 -10.20
CA GLN A 180 -28.79 25.71 -10.64
C GLN A 180 -27.33 25.70 -11.11
N GLU A 181 -26.88 26.78 -11.78
CA GLU A 181 -25.52 26.90 -12.27
C GLU A 181 -24.99 28.33 -12.10
N LEU A 182 -23.78 28.43 -11.53
CA LEU A 182 -23.00 29.66 -11.50
C LEU A 182 -21.82 29.52 -12.48
N ARG A 183 -21.90 30.21 -13.60
CA ARG A 183 -20.83 30.35 -14.60
C ARG A 183 -19.98 31.55 -14.23
N MET A 184 -18.71 31.33 -13.97
CA MET A 184 -17.74 32.36 -13.61
C MET A 184 -16.85 32.63 -14.81
N ALA A 185 -16.87 33.83 -15.38
CA ALA A 185 -16.08 34.14 -16.59
C ALA A 185 -14.57 33.87 -16.33
N ALA A 186 -13.93 33.17 -17.26
CA ALA A 186 -12.51 32.82 -17.17
C ALA A 186 -11.64 34.09 -17.30
N ASN A 187 -11.43 34.71 -16.17
CA ASN A 187 -10.64 35.91 -15.98
C ASN A 187 -10.04 35.87 -14.57
N PRO A 188 -8.76 36.25 -14.35
CA PRO A 188 -8.10 36.18 -13.05
C PRO A 188 -8.74 37.06 -11.96
N TYR A 189 -9.66 37.92 -12.33
CA TYR A 189 -10.34 38.83 -11.39
C TYR A 189 -11.75 38.41 -11.05
N VAL A 190 -12.22 37.26 -11.54
CA VAL A 190 -13.53 36.70 -11.19
C VAL A 190 -13.35 35.69 -10.06
N TYR A 191 -14.00 35.97 -8.96
CA TYR A 191 -13.94 35.12 -7.76
C TYR A 191 -15.17 35.34 -6.89
N VAL A 192 -15.42 34.39 -6.00
CA VAL A 192 -16.32 34.58 -4.85
C VAL A 192 -15.47 34.46 -3.59
N ALA A 193 -15.33 35.55 -2.85
CA ALA A 193 -14.52 35.61 -1.65
C ALA A 193 -15.30 36.12 -0.45
N GLY A 194 -15.06 35.50 0.70
CA GLY A 194 -15.65 35.93 1.96
C GLY A 194 -14.60 36.21 3.03
N VAL A 195 -14.69 37.37 3.66
CA VAL A 195 -13.83 37.72 4.79
C VAL A 195 -14.67 37.72 6.06
N SER A 196 -14.34 36.83 7.02
CA SER A 196 -15.10 36.70 8.27
C SER A 196 -16.63 36.59 8.05
N SER A 197 -17.02 35.86 7.03
CA SER A 197 -18.40 35.71 6.53
C SER A 197 -18.72 34.26 6.22
N THR A 198 -19.97 33.97 5.90
CA THR A 198 -20.43 32.61 5.59
C THR A 198 -20.86 32.48 4.12
N GLY A 199 -20.30 31.50 3.42
CA GLY A 199 -20.74 31.07 2.09
C GLY A 199 -21.38 29.69 2.15
N ILE A 200 -22.55 29.54 1.53
CA ILE A 200 -23.26 28.27 1.44
C ILE A 200 -23.57 27.99 -0.03
N PHE A 201 -23.00 26.91 -0.54
CA PHE A 201 -23.29 26.39 -1.87
C PHE A 201 -24.02 25.07 -1.73
N ARG A 202 -25.24 24.98 -2.26
CA ARG A 202 -26.08 23.78 -2.08
C ARG A 202 -26.81 23.39 -3.36
N GLY A 203 -26.54 22.17 -3.86
CA GLY A 203 -27.18 21.63 -5.05
C GLY A 203 -26.89 22.44 -6.33
N VAL A 204 -25.75 23.12 -6.38
CA VAL A 204 -25.39 24.04 -7.47
C VAL A 204 -24.14 23.55 -8.21
N LYS A 205 -24.15 23.74 -9.52
CA LYS A 205 -22.96 23.61 -10.34
C LYS A 205 -22.23 24.95 -10.41
N VAL A 206 -20.93 24.96 -10.12
CA VAL A 206 -20.08 26.14 -10.25
C VAL A 206 -18.91 25.82 -11.18
N THR A 207 -18.74 26.62 -12.24
CA THR A 207 -17.74 26.32 -13.27
C THR A 207 -17.12 27.60 -13.85
N SER A 208 -15.86 27.54 -14.27
CA SER A 208 -15.31 28.57 -15.12
C SER A 208 -16.02 28.59 -16.48
N TRP A 209 -16.05 29.74 -17.12
CA TRP A 209 -16.77 29.91 -18.37
C TRP A 209 -16.05 30.82 -19.35
N LEU A 210 -15.91 30.40 -20.58
CA LEU A 210 -15.44 31.20 -21.69
C LEU A 210 -16.65 31.78 -22.45
N PRO A 211 -17.06 33.02 -22.21
CA PRO A 211 -18.26 33.59 -22.85
C PRO A 211 -18.19 33.60 -24.39
N ALA A 212 -16.99 33.73 -24.95
CA ALA A 212 -16.78 33.77 -26.40
C ALA A 212 -17.10 32.43 -27.10
N THR A 213 -16.84 31.31 -26.44
CA THR A 213 -17.07 29.95 -26.96
C THR A 213 -18.30 29.28 -26.33
N ASN A 214 -18.93 29.94 -25.35
CA ASN A 214 -20.03 29.45 -24.55
C ASN A 214 -19.77 28.06 -23.96
N ALA A 215 -18.58 27.88 -23.34
CA ALA A 215 -18.10 26.61 -22.78
C ALA A 215 -17.23 26.83 -21.52
N PRO A 216 -17.08 25.81 -20.65
CA PRO A 216 -16.09 25.85 -19.57
C PRO A 216 -14.67 26.04 -20.09
N ASP A 217 -13.80 26.66 -19.29
CA ASP A 217 -12.37 26.79 -19.62
C ASP A 217 -11.60 25.52 -19.21
N PRO A 218 -11.17 24.69 -20.16
CA PRO A 218 -10.52 23.42 -19.84
C PRO A 218 -9.01 23.57 -19.51
N ASP A 219 -8.40 24.73 -19.76
CA ASP A 219 -6.96 24.90 -19.61
C ASP A 219 -6.58 25.27 -18.15
N PRO A 220 -5.93 24.37 -17.39
CA PRO A 220 -5.54 24.63 -16.01
C PRO A 220 -4.40 25.67 -15.89
N LEU A 221 -3.75 26.04 -16.99
CA LEU A 221 -2.71 27.09 -17.01
C LEU A 221 -3.31 28.49 -17.15
N HIS A 222 -4.57 28.59 -17.55
CA HIS A 222 -5.28 29.85 -17.51
C HIS A 222 -5.56 30.24 -16.04
N ARG A 223 -5.58 31.56 -15.78
CA ARG A 223 -6.01 32.07 -14.49
C ARG A 223 -7.52 31.99 -14.38
N ARG A 224 -7.98 30.82 -14.00
CA ARG A 224 -9.41 30.52 -13.87
C ARG A 224 -9.98 31.09 -12.57
N PRO A 225 -11.29 31.31 -12.49
CA PRO A 225 -11.99 31.78 -11.29
C PRO A 225 -11.78 30.83 -10.09
N PHE A 226 -12.04 31.35 -8.89
CA PHE A 226 -11.92 30.58 -7.64
C PHE A 226 -12.96 31.03 -6.59
N ILE A 227 -13.11 30.19 -5.56
CA ILE A 227 -13.90 30.50 -4.37
C ILE A 227 -12.95 30.42 -3.17
N SER A 228 -12.96 31.45 -2.29
CA SER A 228 -12.11 31.46 -1.09
C SER A 228 -12.79 32.18 0.07
N TYR A 229 -12.78 31.57 1.25
CA TYR A 229 -13.25 32.19 2.48
C TYR A 229 -12.13 32.21 3.50
N ASP A 230 -11.96 33.36 4.18
CA ASP A 230 -10.81 33.62 5.06
C ASP A 230 -11.21 34.49 6.25
N GLY A 231 -10.51 34.34 7.36
CA GLY A 231 -10.67 35.20 8.55
C GLY A 231 -11.41 34.54 9.72
N VAL A 232 -11.34 35.22 10.86
CA VAL A 232 -11.99 34.75 12.10
C VAL A 232 -13.51 34.74 11.93
N GLY A 233 -14.15 33.61 12.22
CA GLY A 233 -15.59 33.42 12.01
C GLY A 233 -16.01 33.14 10.57
N ALA A 234 -15.06 33.04 9.63
CA ALA A 234 -15.36 32.61 8.28
C ALA A 234 -15.86 31.16 8.25
N ARG A 235 -16.83 30.91 7.38
CA ARG A 235 -17.39 29.58 7.15
C ARG A 235 -17.67 29.36 5.66
N LEU A 236 -17.33 28.18 5.16
CA LEU A 236 -17.69 27.77 3.82
C LEU A 236 -18.31 26.37 3.87
N ASP A 237 -19.56 26.26 3.41
CA ASP A 237 -20.26 25.00 3.27
C ASP A 237 -20.53 24.71 1.79
N THR A 238 -20.11 23.54 1.33
CA THR A 238 -20.43 22.99 0.01
C THR A 238 -21.22 21.71 0.20
N ILE A 239 -22.45 21.67 -0.29
CA ILE A 239 -23.37 20.56 -0.04
C ILE A 239 -24.02 20.16 -1.36
N ASP A 240 -23.95 18.87 -1.73
CA ASP A 240 -24.57 18.33 -2.93
C ASP A 240 -24.26 19.16 -4.21
N SER A 241 -23.04 19.70 -4.32
CA SER A 241 -22.67 20.67 -5.35
C SER A 241 -21.51 20.16 -6.22
N ASP A 242 -21.41 20.70 -7.45
CA ASP A 242 -20.38 20.35 -8.42
C ASP A 242 -19.51 21.58 -8.71
N PHE A 243 -18.19 21.45 -8.53
CA PHE A 243 -17.22 22.50 -8.75
C PHE A 243 -16.20 22.05 -9.80
N SER A 244 -16.17 22.73 -10.94
CA SER A 244 -15.34 22.29 -12.06
C SER A 244 -14.61 23.42 -12.78
N PHE A 245 -13.44 23.09 -13.33
CA PHE A 245 -12.60 24.00 -14.12
C PHE A 245 -12.19 25.27 -13.38
N LEU A 246 -12.08 25.22 -12.07
CA LEU A 246 -11.73 26.36 -11.22
C LEU A 246 -10.24 26.34 -10.88
N GLY A 247 -9.73 27.50 -10.45
CA GLY A 247 -8.43 27.64 -9.83
C GLY A 247 -7.35 28.20 -10.75
N SER A 248 -6.45 28.94 -10.11
CA SER A 248 -5.24 29.52 -10.71
C SER A 248 -4.03 29.25 -9.83
N ASP A 249 -2.84 29.52 -10.34
CA ASP A 249 -1.56 29.37 -9.65
C ASP A 249 -1.26 30.46 -8.59
N SER A 250 -2.26 31.30 -8.25
CA SER A 250 -2.11 32.31 -7.21
C SER A 250 -2.43 31.71 -5.84
N SER A 251 -1.74 32.17 -4.80
CA SER A 251 -1.93 31.70 -3.43
C SER A 251 -3.41 31.73 -3.01
N GLU A 252 -3.90 30.64 -2.45
CA GLU A 252 -5.27 30.42 -1.99
C GLU A 252 -6.37 30.53 -3.07
N ALA A 253 -5.97 30.67 -4.34
CA ALA A 253 -6.87 30.72 -5.50
C ALA A 253 -6.93 29.40 -6.28
N TYR A 254 -6.66 28.27 -5.63
CA TYR A 254 -6.40 26.98 -6.29
C TYR A 254 -7.65 26.24 -6.79
N GLY A 255 -8.84 26.75 -6.51
CA GLY A 255 -10.15 26.17 -6.85
C GLY A 255 -11.20 26.59 -5.83
N VAL A 256 -11.50 25.72 -4.87
CA VAL A 256 -12.35 26.04 -3.72
C VAL A 256 -11.51 25.95 -2.44
N SER A 257 -11.38 27.07 -1.72
CA SER A 257 -10.41 27.24 -0.65
C SER A 257 -11.07 27.62 0.69
N TRP A 258 -10.72 26.89 1.74
CA TRP A 258 -10.96 27.24 3.14
C TRP A 258 -9.67 27.87 3.69
N GLY A 259 -9.65 29.18 3.82
CA GLY A 259 -8.48 29.96 4.26
C GLY A 259 -8.33 30.02 5.79
N THR A 260 -7.57 31.01 6.25
CA THR A 260 -7.17 31.16 7.65
C THR A 260 -8.38 31.23 8.61
N ASN A 261 -8.39 30.38 9.62
CA ASN A 261 -9.46 30.26 10.62
C ASN A 261 -10.86 29.95 10.04
N THR A 262 -10.94 29.60 8.76
CA THR A 262 -12.20 29.20 8.14
C THR A 262 -12.60 27.83 8.65
N THR A 263 -13.88 27.70 9.00
CA THR A 263 -14.55 26.47 9.38
C THR A 263 -15.50 26.02 8.27
N GLY A 264 -16.22 24.92 8.46
CA GLY A 264 -17.30 24.51 7.56
C GLY A 264 -17.17 23.08 7.10
N GLN A 265 -17.77 22.79 5.94
CA GLN A 265 -17.86 21.41 5.47
C GLN A 265 -18.00 21.31 3.95
N SER A 266 -17.58 20.17 3.45
CA SER A 266 -17.95 19.69 2.11
C SER A 266 -18.68 18.36 2.25
N LEU A 267 -19.95 18.31 1.87
CA LEU A 267 -20.78 17.13 1.97
C LEU A 267 -21.29 16.71 0.59
N ARG A 268 -21.01 15.48 0.16
CA ARG A 268 -21.51 14.90 -1.10
C ARG A 268 -21.31 15.82 -2.30
N SER A 269 -20.20 16.54 -2.32
CA SER A 269 -19.87 17.47 -3.42
C SER A 269 -18.79 16.87 -4.31
N VAL A 270 -18.77 17.32 -5.58
CA VAL A 270 -17.81 16.86 -6.58
C VAL A 270 -16.88 18.01 -6.95
N PHE A 271 -15.57 17.74 -6.96
CA PHE A 271 -14.53 18.70 -7.34
C PHE A 271 -13.70 18.08 -8.45
N HIS A 272 -13.84 18.59 -9.66
CA HIS A 272 -13.20 17.95 -10.81
C HIS A 272 -12.67 18.93 -11.86
N ASP A 273 -11.63 18.51 -12.57
CA ASP A 273 -10.98 19.32 -13.60
C ASP A 273 -10.52 20.70 -13.11
N ASN A 274 -10.39 20.87 -11.79
CA ASN A 274 -9.86 22.09 -11.14
C ASN A 274 -8.33 22.10 -11.18
N LEU A 275 -7.70 23.20 -10.79
CA LEU A 275 -6.26 23.18 -10.53
C LEU A 275 -5.96 22.26 -9.34
N PHE A 276 -6.52 22.53 -8.16
CA PHE A 276 -6.68 21.59 -7.05
C PHE A 276 -8.17 21.35 -6.85
N GLY A 277 -8.55 20.13 -6.47
CA GLY A 277 -9.96 19.86 -6.23
C GLY A 277 -10.50 20.73 -5.11
N ALA A 278 -9.94 20.62 -3.92
CA ALA A 278 -10.19 21.52 -2.79
C ALA A 278 -8.90 21.78 -2.02
N TYR A 279 -8.82 22.94 -1.39
CA TYR A 279 -7.65 23.42 -0.64
C TYR A 279 -8.04 23.93 0.74
N THR A 280 -7.18 23.69 1.74
CA THR A 280 -7.29 24.40 3.02
C THR A 280 -5.95 25.06 3.38
N GLY A 281 -5.98 26.30 3.85
CA GLY A 281 -4.80 26.99 4.35
C GLY A 281 -5.06 27.59 5.74
N ARG A 282 -4.42 27.07 6.80
CA ARG A 282 -4.66 27.50 8.20
C ARG A 282 -6.12 27.38 8.64
N ALA A 283 -6.90 26.52 7.97
CA ALA A 283 -8.29 26.25 8.28
C ALA A 283 -8.44 25.43 9.57
N VAL A 284 -9.61 25.47 10.17
CA VAL A 284 -9.86 24.85 11.48
C VAL A 284 -11.15 24.05 11.46
N ASN A 285 -11.08 22.77 11.86
CA ASN A 285 -12.26 21.92 12.03
C ASN A 285 -13.16 21.86 10.79
N VAL A 286 -12.54 21.72 9.60
CA VAL A 286 -13.29 21.52 8.34
C VAL A 286 -13.55 20.04 8.15
N THR A 287 -14.76 19.70 7.73
CA THR A 287 -15.17 18.33 7.40
C THR A 287 -15.33 18.16 5.90
N PHE A 288 -14.64 17.17 5.32
CA PHE A 288 -14.87 16.67 3.96
C PHE A 288 -15.47 15.27 4.07
N GLN A 289 -16.72 15.13 3.64
CA GLN A 289 -17.44 13.87 3.81
C GLN A 289 -18.21 13.46 2.57
N ASN A 290 -18.03 12.20 2.15
CA ASN A 290 -18.73 11.58 1.03
C ASN A 290 -18.63 12.42 -0.27
N SER A 291 -17.50 13.10 -0.46
CA SER A 291 -17.25 13.97 -1.61
C SER A 291 -16.24 13.31 -2.57
N VAL A 292 -16.27 13.75 -3.83
CA VAL A 292 -15.43 13.20 -4.90
C VAL A 292 -14.43 14.24 -5.39
N PHE A 293 -13.15 13.87 -5.46
CA PHE A 293 -12.06 14.72 -5.94
C PHE A 293 -11.38 14.02 -7.12
N ARG A 294 -11.69 14.41 -8.35
CA ARG A 294 -11.24 13.66 -9.52
C ARG A 294 -10.70 14.51 -10.65
N ASN A 295 -9.74 13.96 -11.41
CA ASN A 295 -9.19 14.56 -12.63
C ASN A 295 -8.66 15.99 -12.45
N ASN A 296 -8.26 16.37 -11.25
CA ASN A 296 -7.70 17.69 -10.99
C ASN A 296 -6.25 17.78 -11.53
N ALA A 297 -5.86 18.96 -11.97
CA ALA A 297 -4.58 19.17 -12.64
C ALA A 297 -3.38 18.94 -11.74
N VAL A 298 -3.54 19.05 -10.41
CA VAL A 298 -2.48 18.78 -9.43
C VAL A 298 -2.99 17.79 -8.37
N TYR A 299 -3.69 18.24 -7.35
CA TYR A 299 -4.12 17.43 -6.21
C TYR A 299 -5.65 17.26 -6.17
N GLY A 300 -6.09 16.14 -5.63
CA GLY A 300 -7.52 15.96 -5.33
C GLY A 300 -7.94 16.84 -4.16
N LEU A 301 -7.44 16.57 -2.98
CA LEU A 301 -7.68 17.35 -1.75
C LEU A 301 -6.34 17.72 -1.12
N ASP A 302 -6.09 19.01 -0.92
CA ASP A 302 -4.84 19.56 -0.39
C ASP A 302 -5.05 20.39 0.90
N PRO A 303 -5.18 19.76 2.05
CA PRO A 303 -4.93 20.41 3.33
C PRO A 303 -3.50 20.89 3.46
N HIS A 304 -3.33 22.18 3.82
CA HIS A 304 -2.03 22.85 3.75
C HIS A 304 -1.84 23.90 4.87
N SER A 305 -0.61 24.31 5.08
CA SER A 305 -0.21 25.47 5.91
C SER A 305 -0.89 25.55 7.25
N ASP A 306 -0.51 24.70 8.21
CA ASP A 306 -0.98 24.73 9.61
C ASP A 306 -2.51 24.56 9.80
N SER A 307 -3.20 23.99 8.83
CA SER A 307 -4.60 23.57 9.02
C SER A 307 -4.70 22.52 10.11
N ARG A 308 -5.78 22.51 10.88
CA ARG A 308 -5.88 21.61 12.04
C ARG A 308 -7.30 21.11 12.33
N GLY A 309 -7.38 19.92 12.92
CA GLY A 309 -8.66 19.33 13.33
C GLY A 309 -9.56 18.96 12.16
N LEU A 310 -8.98 18.62 11.02
CA LEU A 310 -9.75 18.26 9.83
C LEU A 310 -10.31 16.84 9.95
N THR A 311 -11.53 16.64 9.44
CA THR A 311 -12.17 15.34 9.31
C THR A 311 -12.39 15.02 7.84
N ILE A 312 -11.66 14.03 7.30
CA ILE A 312 -11.74 13.61 5.90
C ILE A 312 -12.24 12.17 5.88
N ILE A 313 -13.52 11.97 5.59
CA ILE A 313 -14.17 10.67 5.78
C ILE A 313 -15.08 10.28 4.62
N GLY A 314 -14.94 9.03 4.14
CA GLY A 314 -15.82 8.47 3.13
C GLY A 314 -15.71 9.14 1.75
N ASN A 315 -14.59 9.80 1.46
CA ASN A 315 -14.39 10.47 0.17
C ASN A 315 -13.74 9.54 -0.86
N GLU A 316 -13.90 9.87 -2.12
CA GLU A 316 -13.20 9.24 -3.23
C GLU A 316 -12.26 10.26 -3.90
N ALA A 317 -10.99 9.88 -4.10
CA ALA A 317 -9.99 10.73 -4.74
C ALA A 317 -9.25 9.96 -5.84
N TYR A 318 -9.50 10.29 -7.11
CA TYR A 318 -8.94 9.52 -8.22
C TYR A 318 -8.63 10.31 -9.48
N GLY A 319 -7.72 9.76 -10.30
CA GLY A 319 -7.37 10.37 -11.59
C GLY A 319 -6.70 11.73 -11.47
N ASN A 320 -6.32 12.17 -10.27
CA ASN A 320 -5.62 13.43 -10.08
C ASN A 320 -4.17 13.30 -10.57
N ASN A 321 -3.64 14.38 -11.14
CA ASN A 321 -2.34 14.30 -11.83
C ASN A 321 -1.18 13.97 -10.90
N THR A 322 -1.27 14.32 -9.62
CA THR A 322 -0.25 13.96 -8.61
C THR A 322 -0.86 13.16 -7.45
N HIS A 323 -1.34 13.79 -6.40
CA HIS A 323 -1.81 13.09 -5.19
C HIS A 323 -3.33 13.09 -5.08
N GLY A 324 -3.88 11.99 -4.53
CA GLY A 324 -5.30 11.93 -4.18
C GLY A 324 -5.61 12.87 -3.01
N ILE A 325 -5.01 12.60 -1.84
CA ILE A 325 -5.14 13.42 -0.63
C ILE A 325 -3.72 13.71 -0.12
N ILE A 326 -3.37 14.97 0.07
CA ILE A 326 -2.06 15.36 0.60
C ILE A 326 -2.21 16.38 1.74
N PHE A 327 -1.52 16.14 2.84
CA PHE A 327 -1.33 17.10 3.92
C PHE A 327 0.07 17.70 3.80
N SER A 328 0.16 19.02 3.67
CA SER A 328 1.43 19.73 3.50
C SER A 328 1.59 20.87 4.49
N LYS A 329 2.84 21.10 4.93
CA LYS A 329 3.23 22.25 5.74
C LYS A 329 2.47 22.39 7.07
N GLY A 330 2.63 21.39 7.95
CA GLY A 330 2.21 21.51 9.34
C GLY A 330 0.73 21.23 9.61
N VAL A 331 0.05 20.45 8.80
CA VAL A 331 -1.33 20.02 9.08
C VAL A 331 -1.34 19.03 10.24
N VAL A 332 -2.12 19.30 11.29
CA VAL A 332 -2.07 18.52 12.53
C VAL A 332 -3.44 18.18 13.11
N GLY A 333 -3.47 17.13 13.96
CA GLY A 333 -4.66 16.78 14.76
C GLY A 333 -5.87 16.37 13.91
N SER A 334 -5.64 15.78 12.76
CA SER A 334 -6.66 15.49 11.76
C SER A 334 -6.82 14.00 11.52
N VAL A 335 -7.97 13.61 10.98
CA VAL A 335 -8.32 12.21 10.68
C VAL A 335 -8.66 12.04 9.22
N ILE A 336 -8.02 11.05 8.57
CA ILE A 336 -8.34 10.56 7.22
C ILE A 336 -8.86 9.14 7.37
N ALA A 337 -10.16 8.91 7.19
CA ALA A 337 -10.78 7.62 7.47
C ALA A 337 -11.79 7.19 6.40
N ASN A 338 -11.82 5.88 6.12
CA ASN A 338 -12.81 5.28 5.21
C ASN A 338 -12.85 5.92 3.81
N ASN A 339 -11.73 6.47 3.32
CA ASN A 339 -11.66 7.05 1.98
C ASN A 339 -11.16 6.01 0.97
N HIS A 340 -11.51 6.21 -0.28
CA HIS A 340 -10.97 5.47 -1.41
C HIS A 340 -10.09 6.40 -2.25
N SER A 341 -8.78 6.17 -2.25
CA SER A 341 -7.82 6.96 -3.04
C SER A 341 -7.11 6.09 -4.06
N HIS A 342 -7.37 6.31 -5.35
CA HIS A 342 -6.92 5.38 -6.38
C HIS A 342 -6.59 6.04 -7.74
N ASP A 343 -5.80 5.34 -8.54
CA ASP A 343 -5.47 5.74 -9.92
C ASP A 343 -4.93 7.19 -10.03
N ASN A 344 -4.28 7.72 -8.97
CA ASN A 344 -3.64 9.02 -8.99
C ASN A 344 -2.22 8.94 -9.58
N GLY A 345 -1.75 10.03 -10.16
CA GLY A 345 -0.47 10.11 -10.86
C GLY A 345 0.77 9.94 -9.97
N ALA A 346 0.65 10.14 -8.66
CA ALA A 346 1.70 9.90 -7.68
C ALA A 346 1.19 9.13 -6.47
N ASN A 347 0.96 9.75 -5.32
CA ASN A 347 0.60 9.04 -4.10
C ASN A 347 -0.91 9.07 -3.83
N GLY A 348 -1.42 8.01 -3.21
CA GLY A 348 -2.82 7.97 -2.80
C GLY A 348 -3.10 8.92 -1.63
N ILE A 349 -2.44 8.70 -0.48
CA ILE A 349 -2.52 9.56 0.70
C ILE A 349 -1.09 9.93 1.12
N MET A 350 -0.82 11.22 1.37
CA MET A 350 0.51 11.70 1.74
C MET A 350 0.45 12.65 2.94
N MET A 351 1.33 12.42 3.90
CA MET A 351 1.71 13.37 4.96
C MET A 351 3.05 13.96 4.60
N ASP A 352 3.15 15.25 4.40
CA ASP A 352 4.39 15.93 4.02
C ASP A 352 4.68 17.15 4.91
N GLU A 353 5.94 17.53 4.95
CA GLU A 353 6.41 18.77 5.56
C GLU A 353 5.80 19.07 6.94
N LEU A 354 6.20 18.30 7.97
CA LEU A 354 5.79 18.48 9.37
C LEU A 354 4.29 18.25 9.65
N SER A 355 3.55 17.61 8.73
CA SER A 355 2.14 17.27 8.93
C SER A 355 2.01 16.08 9.90
N SER A 356 2.17 16.39 11.18
CA SER A 356 2.33 15.44 12.28
C SER A 356 1.07 15.26 13.12
N ASN A 357 1.06 14.25 14.02
CA ASN A 357 -0.07 13.99 14.93
C ASN A 357 -1.40 13.72 14.21
N ASN A 358 -1.39 13.04 13.08
CA ASN A 358 -2.57 12.70 12.28
C ASN A 358 -2.86 11.20 12.30
N VAL A 359 -4.10 10.84 11.98
CA VAL A 359 -4.56 9.45 11.91
C VAL A 359 -5.03 9.13 10.49
N ILE A 360 -4.53 8.04 9.92
CA ILE A 360 -4.92 7.48 8.62
C ILE A 360 -5.46 6.08 8.88
N GLN A 361 -6.77 5.87 8.79
CA GLN A 361 -7.36 4.60 9.18
C GLN A 361 -8.47 4.11 8.25
N ASN A 362 -8.54 2.79 8.06
CA ASN A 362 -9.61 2.13 7.31
C ASN A 362 -9.79 2.64 5.88
N ASN A 363 -8.75 3.19 5.25
CA ASN A 363 -8.82 3.64 3.87
C ASN A 363 -8.50 2.51 2.90
N VAL A 364 -9.05 2.57 1.69
CA VAL A 364 -8.65 1.77 0.55
C VAL A 364 -7.78 2.64 -0.36
N VAL A 365 -6.53 2.22 -0.59
CA VAL A 365 -5.56 3.03 -1.33
C VAL A 365 -4.89 2.16 -2.39
N GLU A 366 -5.26 2.35 -3.66
CA GLU A 366 -4.86 1.38 -4.67
C GLU A 366 -4.51 1.98 -6.03
N ARG A 367 -3.66 1.27 -6.78
CA ARG A 367 -3.27 1.60 -8.15
C ARG A 367 -2.77 3.04 -8.35
N ASN A 368 -2.18 3.63 -7.30
CA ASN A 368 -1.50 4.91 -7.46
C ASN A 368 -0.09 4.69 -8.04
N HIS A 369 0.38 5.56 -8.90
CA HIS A 369 1.66 5.38 -9.58
C HIS A 369 2.88 5.53 -8.67
N GLY A 370 2.73 6.19 -7.52
CA GLY A 370 3.76 6.33 -6.48
C GLY A 370 3.50 5.44 -5.28
N GLY A 371 3.48 6.03 -4.10
CA GLY A 371 3.14 5.33 -2.86
C GLY A 371 1.64 5.26 -2.62
N GLY A 372 1.17 4.17 -2.02
CA GLY A 372 -0.18 4.12 -1.50
C GLY A 372 -0.34 5.14 -0.37
N ILE A 373 0.31 4.89 0.76
CA ILE A 373 0.36 5.83 1.90
C ILE A 373 1.80 6.26 2.14
N VAL A 374 2.04 7.56 2.20
CA VAL A 374 3.36 8.15 2.35
C VAL A 374 3.40 9.06 3.56
N ILE A 375 4.39 8.84 4.43
CA ILE A 375 4.74 9.73 5.54
C ILE A 375 6.13 10.26 5.27
N GLN A 376 6.23 11.55 4.95
CA GLN A 376 7.48 12.23 4.62
C GLN A 376 7.69 13.44 5.52
N GLY A 377 8.80 13.50 6.24
CA GLY A 377 9.12 14.61 7.13
C GLY A 377 8.05 14.89 8.20
N SER A 378 7.26 13.89 8.57
CA SER A 378 6.10 14.02 9.46
C SER A 378 6.16 12.97 10.56
N SER A 379 5.83 13.34 11.79
CA SER A 379 6.01 12.50 12.98
C SER A 379 4.70 12.20 13.70
N ASN A 380 4.71 11.15 14.53
CA ASN A 380 3.56 10.72 15.33
C ASN A 380 2.27 10.52 14.50
N VAL A 381 2.43 9.96 13.30
CA VAL A 381 1.32 9.58 12.42
C VAL A 381 0.93 8.13 12.71
N GLN A 382 -0.35 7.87 12.83
CA GLN A 382 -0.90 6.53 13.01
C GLN A 382 -1.54 6.06 11.70
N VAL A 383 -1.05 4.94 11.16
CA VAL A 383 -1.59 4.32 9.94
C VAL A 383 -2.15 2.96 10.31
N THR A 384 -3.48 2.85 10.36
CA THR A 384 -4.11 1.70 11.00
C THR A 384 -5.21 1.09 10.12
N ASN A 385 -5.18 -0.23 9.94
CA ASN A 385 -6.23 -1.01 9.28
C ASN A 385 -6.56 -0.55 7.84
N ASN A 386 -5.58 -0.02 7.10
CA ASN A 386 -5.80 0.36 5.71
C ASN A 386 -5.57 -0.83 4.78
N VAL A 387 -6.27 -0.84 3.66
CA VAL A 387 -6.03 -1.75 2.53
C VAL A 387 -5.23 -0.99 1.47
N VAL A 388 -4.02 -1.49 1.15
CA VAL A 388 -3.08 -0.78 0.26
C VAL A 388 -2.61 -1.73 -0.85
N ALA A 389 -3.09 -1.53 -2.07
CA ALA A 389 -2.91 -2.52 -3.12
C ALA A 389 -2.42 -1.96 -4.47
N GLY A 390 -1.54 -2.69 -5.15
CA GLY A 390 -1.16 -2.38 -6.53
C GLY A 390 -0.44 -1.05 -6.74
N ASN A 391 0.18 -0.48 -5.70
CA ASN A 391 0.98 0.74 -5.81
C ASN A 391 2.46 0.42 -6.04
N THR A 392 3.27 1.38 -6.49
CA THR A 392 4.73 1.18 -6.57
C THR A 392 5.34 0.93 -5.18
N LEU A 393 4.95 1.68 -4.17
CA LEU A 393 5.26 1.41 -2.77
C LEU A 393 3.94 1.33 -1.99
N GLY A 394 3.78 0.29 -1.16
CA GLY A 394 2.58 0.20 -0.33
C GLY A 394 2.54 1.32 0.71
N ILE A 395 3.32 1.21 1.78
CA ILE A 395 3.47 2.25 2.80
C ILE A 395 4.93 2.70 2.85
N ARG A 396 5.17 4.01 2.85
CA ARG A 396 6.49 4.62 2.89
C ARG A 396 6.62 5.57 4.07
N VAL A 397 7.73 5.45 4.82
CA VAL A 397 8.09 6.35 5.92
C VAL A 397 9.51 6.85 5.70
N ASN A 398 9.70 8.16 5.56
CA ASN A 398 11.02 8.77 5.42
C ASN A 398 11.04 10.22 5.92
N GLY A 399 12.17 10.68 6.38
CA GLY A 399 12.44 12.11 6.58
C GLY A 399 12.66 12.86 5.27
N ASN A 400 12.79 14.16 5.37
CA ASN A 400 13.24 15.06 4.28
C ASN A 400 14.06 16.21 4.89
N GLU A 401 14.46 17.18 4.07
CA GLU A 401 15.26 18.34 4.51
C GLU A 401 14.53 19.22 5.54
N LEU A 402 13.19 19.19 5.55
CA LEU A 402 12.35 20.04 6.41
C LEU A 402 11.96 19.34 7.72
N GLY A 403 12.01 18.02 7.77
CA GLY A 403 11.60 17.27 8.96
C GLY A 403 12.05 15.82 9.00
N ILE A 404 12.13 15.30 10.22
CA ILE A 404 12.29 13.88 10.47
C ILE A 404 10.91 13.20 10.49
N ALA A 405 10.88 11.91 10.17
CA ALA A 405 9.69 11.08 10.32
C ALA A 405 9.85 10.19 11.56
N ALA A 406 9.51 10.72 12.74
CA ALA A 406 9.73 10.03 14.01
C ALA A 406 8.45 9.49 14.65
N THR A 407 8.59 8.43 15.43
CA THR A 407 7.53 7.84 16.28
C THR A 407 6.24 7.47 15.53
N ASN A 408 6.36 7.15 14.24
CA ASN A 408 5.23 6.73 13.42
C ASN A 408 4.83 5.28 13.71
N ARG A 409 3.54 4.99 13.71
CA ARG A 409 2.98 3.67 14.01
C ARG A 409 2.17 3.15 12.82
N ILE A 410 2.56 1.99 12.32
CA ILE A 410 1.94 1.34 11.15
C ILE A 410 1.37 -0.01 11.64
N THR A 411 0.05 -0.10 11.81
CA THR A 411 -0.53 -1.23 12.54
C THR A 411 -1.73 -1.83 11.81
N GLY A 412 -1.79 -3.15 11.69
CA GLY A 412 -2.97 -3.88 11.19
C GLY A 412 -3.29 -3.64 9.71
N ASN A 413 -2.37 -3.08 8.92
CA ASN A 413 -2.63 -2.80 7.52
C ASN A 413 -2.51 -4.06 6.65
N GLN A 414 -3.33 -4.15 5.61
CA GLN A 414 -3.30 -5.21 4.61
C GLN A 414 -2.74 -4.67 3.29
N LEU A 415 -1.56 -5.17 2.91
CA LEU A 415 -0.87 -4.73 1.70
C LEU A 415 -0.82 -5.87 0.69
N SER A 416 -1.14 -5.61 -0.59
CA SER A 416 -1.08 -6.65 -1.62
C SER A 416 -0.68 -6.12 -3.00
N GLY A 417 0.08 -6.93 -3.76
CA GLY A 417 0.42 -6.60 -5.14
C GLY A 417 1.24 -5.33 -5.35
N ASN A 418 1.85 -4.77 -4.29
CA ASN A 418 2.73 -3.62 -4.41
C ASN A 418 4.14 -4.07 -4.87
N TYR A 419 4.92 -3.19 -5.52
CA TYR A 419 6.30 -3.56 -5.87
C TYR A 419 7.17 -3.76 -4.63
N ASN A 420 7.11 -2.87 -3.63
CA ASN A 420 7.54 -3.14 -2.25
C ASN A 420 6.38 -2.87 -1.29
N GLY A 421 6.28 -3.67 -0.22
CA GLY A 421 5.18 -3.54 0.75
C GLY A 421 5.37 -2.32 1.66
N ILE A 422 6.17 -2.44 2.72
CA ILE A 422 6.47 -1.36 3.65
C ILE A 422 7.93 -0.94 3.50
N LYS A 423 8.23 0.36 3.44
CA LYS A 423 9.59 0.87 3.36
C LYS A 423 9.82 2.00 4.36
N VAL A 424 10.80 1.79 5.27
CA VAL A 424 11.25 2.74 6.28
C VAL A 424 12.69 3.13 5.96
N TYR A 425 13.00 4.41 5.71
CA TYR A 425 14.33 4.84 5.29
C TYR A 425 14.56 6.36 5.46
N GLY A 426 15.79 6.81 5.24
CA GLY A 426 16.14 8.21 4.99
C GLY A 426 15.70 9.17 6.10
N GLY A 427 16.15 8.98 7.34
CA GLY A 427 15.83 9.85 8.47
C GLY A 427 14.53 9.52 9.20
N ALA A 428 13.92 8.38 8.91
CA ALA A 428 12.87 7.84 9.77
C ALA A 428 13.49 7.40 11.13
N ARG A 429 12.78 7.64 12.24
CA ARG A 429 13.23 7.25 13.58
C ARG A 429 12.10 6.67 14.39
N ASP A 430 12.41 5.69 15.22
CA ASP A 430 11.48 5.09 16.18
C ASP A 430 10.13 4.65 15.52
N THR A 431 10.22 4.16 14.27
CA THR A 431 9.06 3.65 13.57
C THR A 431 8.68 2.27 14.11
N ALA A 432 7.42 2.10 14.48
CA ALA A 432 6.87 0.84 14.96
C ALA A 432 5.90 0.23 13.94
N LEU A 433 6.15 -1.01 13.56
CA LEU A 433 5.30 -1.85 12.73
C LEU A 433 4.65 -2.91 13.61
N ALA A 434 3.35 -3.19 13.44
CA ALA A 434 2.71 -4.26 14.17
C ALA A 434 1.51 -4.86 13.40
N HIS A 435 1.42 -6.19 13.41
CA HIS A 435 0.27 -6.93 12.86
C HIS A 435 -0.08 -6.60 11.41
N ASN A 436 0.87 -6.10 10.61
CA ASN A 436 0.65 -5.86 9.20
C ASN A 436 0.75 -7.17 8.41
N VAL A 437 -0.08 -7.31 7.40
CA VAL A 437 -0.03 -8.43 6.46
C VAL A 437 0.38 -7.91 5.10
N VAL A 438 1.53 -8.33 4.62
CA VAL A 438 2.11 -7.94 3.33
C VAL A 438 2.17 -9.17 2.44
N ARG A 439 1.47 -9.15 1.30
CA ARG A 439 1.43 -10.32 0.40
C ARG A 439 1.67 -9.96 -1.05
N ASP A 440 2.14 -10.94 -1.81
CA ASP A 440 2.26 -10.88 -3.26
C ASP A 440 3.05 -9.65 -3.74
N THR A 441 4.09 -9.29 -3.00
CA THR A 441 4.98 -8.18 -3.37
C THR A 441 5.98 -8.64 -4.44
N VAL A 442 6.16 -7.80 -5.46
CA VAL A 442 7.05 -8.13 -6.58
C VAL A 442 8.51 -8.26 -6.14
N ASN A 443 8.97 -7.42 -5.22
CA ASN A 443 10.36 -7.40 -4.76
C ASN A 443 10.48 -7.74 -3.26
N THR A 444 10.23 -6.80 -2.37
CA THR A 444 10.48 -6.97 -0.94
C THR A 444 9.24 -6.65 -0.11
N GLY A 445 8.89 -7.55 0.81
CA GLY A 445 7.77 -7.33 1.74
C GLY A 445 8.01 -6.12 2.62
N MET A 446 9.09 -6.11 3.41
CA MET A 446 9.46 -4.96 4.25
C MET A 446 10.92 -4.58 4.05
N VAL A 447 11.20 -3.31 3.78
CA VAL A 447 12.55 -2.73 3.66
C VAL A 447 12.78 -1.79 4.84
N LEU A 448 13.64 -2.18 5.76
CA LEU A 448 13.96 -1.45 6.98
C LEU A 448 15.38 -0.90 6.84
N SER A 449 15.49 0.33 6.40
CA SER A 449 16.77 1.03 6.22
C SER A 449 17.06 2.04 7.33
N GLU A 450 16.26 2.03 8.38
CA GLU A 450 16.44 2.79 9.62
C GLU A 450 16.00 1.93 10.80
N PRO A 451 16.43 2.21 12.03
CA PRO A 451 16.03 1.47 13.22
C PRO A 451 14.51 1.36 13.34
N THR A 452 14.01 0.14 13.32
CA THR A 452 12.58 -0.15 13.28
C THR A 452 12.25 -1.31 14.20
N THR A 453 11.14 -1.20 14.95
CA THR A 453 10.55 -2.33 15.67
C THR A 453 9.40 -2.93 14.87
N SER A 454 9.38 -4.26 14.72
CA SER A 454 8.33 -5.01 14.05
C SER A 454 7.80 -6.07 15.00
N GLN A 455 6.48 -6.12 15.18
CA GLN A 455 5.82 -7.07 16.07
C GLN A 455 4.70 -7.81 15.36
N SER A 456 4.81 -9.12 15.26
CA SER A 456 3.77 -10.00 14.67
C SER A 456 3.36 -9.61 13.25
N ASP A 457 4.28 -9.04 12.47
CA ASP A 457 4.04 -8.76 11.05
C ASP A 457 4.16 -10.05 10.23
N THR A 458 3.40 -10.14 9.15
CA THR A 458 3.37 -11.30 8.27
C THR A 458 3.71 -10.88 6.84
N VAL A 459 4.63 -11.61 6.20
CA VAL A 459 4.98 -11.46 4.78
C VAL A 459 4.71 -12.77 4.05
N ILE A 460 3.97 -12.70 2.95
CA ILE A 460 3.60 -13.88 2.15
C ILE A 460 3.98 -13.63 0.69
N ASN A 461 4.70 -14.58 0.09
CA ASN A 461 5.02 -14.60 -1.33
C ASN A 461 5.73 -13.33 -1.83
N ALA A 462 6.96 -13.12 -1.39
CA ALA A 462 7.86 -12.05 -1.83
C ALA A 462 9.19 -12.63 -2.35
N GLN A 463 9.97 -11.85 -3.12
CA GLN A 463 11.35 -12.22 -3.40
C GLN A 463 12.19 -12.20 -2.13
N LYS A 464 12.01 -11.19 -1.29
CA LYS A 464 12.58 -11.09 0.06
C LYS A 464 11.48 -10.75 1.03
N GLY A 465 11.36 -11.51 2.12
CA GLY A 465 10.39 -11.21 3.18
C GLY A 465 10.70 -9.88 3.84
N VAL A 466 11.82 -9.81 4.54
CA VAL A 466 12.31 -8.59 5.20
C VAL A 466 13.76 -8.32 4.76
N MET A 467 14.07 -7.07 4.45
CA MET A 467 15.42 -6.60 4.19
C MET A 467 15.80 -5.50 5.20
N VAL A 468 16.81 -5.76 6.03
CA VAL A 468 17.39 -4.78 6.94
C VAL A 468 18.66 -4.22 6.30
N ARG A 469 18.82 -2.88 6.25
CA ARG A 469 19.95 -2.25 5.55
C ARG A 469 20.77 -1.35 6.46
N HIS A 470 20.32 -0.46 7.19
CA HIS A 470 21.09 0.43 8.07
C HIS A 470 20.53 0.38 9.49
N GLY A 471 21.40 0.61 10.47
CA GLY A 471 21.02 0.65 11.87
C GLY A 471 20.68 -0.72 12.47
N ALA A 472 19.98 -0.68 13.59
CA ALA A 472 19.57 -1.86 14.34
C ALA A 472 18.05 -1.99 14.35
N SER A 473 17.52 -3.13 13.90
CA SER A 473 16.08 -3.41 13.92
C SER A 473 15.75 -4.60 14.80
N THR A 474 14.56 -4.57 15.42
CA THR A 474 14.05 -5.67 16.26
C THR A 474 12.79 -6.25 15.61
N LEU A 475 12.80 -7.56 15.36
CA LEU A 475 11.73 -8.30 14.70
C LEU A 475 11.21 -9.38 15.66
N THR A 476 10.04 -9.18 16.22
CA THR A 476 9.43 -10.12 17.18
C THR A 476 8.20 -10.78 16.59
N GLY A 477 8.10 -12.11 16.66
CA GLY A 477 6.96 -12.87 16.15
C GLY A 477 6.71 -12.71 14.63
N LEU A 478 7.75 -12.39 13.86
CA LEU A 478 7.68 -12.24 12.42
C LEU A 478 7.29 -13.56 11.75
N SER A 479 6.35 -13.53 10.83
CA SER A 479 6.00 -14.66 9.96
C SER A 479 6.36 -14.35 8.51
N VAL A 480 7.22 -15.17 7.89
CA VAL A 480 7.51 -15.10 6.45
C VAL A 480 7.14 -16.43 5.82
N GLN A 481 6.25 -16.39 4.84
CA GLN A 481 5.73 -17.57 4.19
C GLN A 481 5.94 -17.51 2.68
N GLN A 482 6.28 -18.65 2.07
CA GLN A 482 6.38 -18.81 0.61
C GLN A 482 7.26 -17.75 -0.10
N SER A 483 8.13 -17.08 0.62
CA SER A 483 9.07 -16.12 0.04
C SER A 483 10.35 -16.83 -0.44
N ALA A 484 11.09 -16.26 -1.39
CA ALA A 484 12.34 -16.86 -1.81
C ALA A 484 13.38 -16.77 -0.68
N ARG A 485 13.53 -15.60 -0.05
CA ARG A 485 14.35 -15.39 1.15
C ARG A 485 13.51 -14.84 2.29
N GLY A 486 13.78 -15.29 3.51
CA GLY A 486 13.07 -14.84 4.71
C GLY A 486 13.55 -13.45 5.16
N VAL A 487 14.68 -13.40 5.85
CA VAL A 487 15.28 -12.15 6.31
C VAL A 487 16.66 -11.98 5.66
N VAL A 488 16.93 -10.81 5.10
CA VAL A 488 18.21 -10.44 4.49
C VAL A 488 18.79 -9.27 5.26
N LEU A 489 19.99 -9.42 5.81
CA LEU A 489 20.75 -8.36 6.46
C LEU A 489 21.84 -7.89 5.52
N ALA A 490 21.75 -6.63 5.08
CA ALA A 490 22.77 -6.00 4.27
C ALA A 490 23.98 -5.58 5.12
N ASP A 491 25.06 -5.21 4.44
CA ASP A 491 26.36 -4.94 5.05
C ASP A 491 26.30 -3.97 6.23
N GLY A 492 26.95 -4.32 7.32
CA GLY A 492 27.11 -3.48 8.51
C GLY A 492 25.84 -3.27 9.34
N THR A 493 24.78 -4.05 9.10
CA THR A 493 23.52 -3.91 9.86
C THR A 493 23.45 -4.87 11.05
N THR A 494 22.56 -4.54 11.99
CA THR A 494 22.25 -5.42 13.13
C THR A 494 20.75 -5.70 13.18
N ALA A 495 20.37 -6.96 13.38
CA ALA A 495 18.98 -7.31 13.65
C ALA A 495 18.89 -8.27 14.84
N THR A 496 17.94 -7.99 15.73
CA THR A 496 17.50 -8.92 16.77
C THR A 496 16.17 -9.54 16.34
N ILE A 497 16.11 -10.86 16.28
CA ILE A 497 14.93 -11.61 15.87
C ILE A 497 14.49 -12.53 16.99
N ALA A 498 13.22 -12.51 17.35
CA ALA A 498 12.67 -13.34 18.43
C ALA A 498 11.36 -14.02 17.99
N GLY A 499 11.31 -15.36 18.11
CA GLY A 499 10.10 -16.14 17.84
C GLY A 499 9.58 -16.05 16.40
N ALA A 500 10.47 -15.88 15.42
CA ALA A 500 10.08 -15.80 14.02
C ALA A 500 9.74 -17.18 13.44
N GLN A 501 8.82 -17.20 12.47
CA GLN A 501 8.46 -18.35 11.67
C GLN A 501 8.78 -18.08 10.20
N LEU A 502 9.80 -18.73 9.67
CA LEU A 502 10.32 -18.52 8.33
C LEU A 502 10.14 -19.79 7.48
N ASP A 503 9.07 -19.86 6.71
CA ASP A 503 8.83 -20.89 5.69
C ASP A 503 9.22 -20.32 4.32
N THR A 504 10.42 -20.67 3.85
CA THR A 504 11.04 -20.04 2.68
C THR A 504 11.49 -21.08 1.65
N ARG A 505 11.66 -20.63 0.39
CA ARG A 505 12.03 -21.55 -0.70
C ARG A 505 13.54 -21.69 -0.91
N ASP A 506 14.32 -20.63 -0.63
CA ASP A 506 15.76 -20.60 -0.90
C ASP A 506 16.59 -20.43 0.37
N VAL A 507 16.49 -19.27 1.03
CA VAL A 507 17.28 -18.96 2.24
C VAL A 507 16.37 -18.46 3.35
N GLY A 508 16.47 -19.05 4.54
CA GLY A 508 15.74 -18.59 5.71
C GLY A 508 16.24 -17.22 6.18
N ILE A 509 17.53 -17.13 6.53
CA ILE A 509 18.20 -15.87 6.92
C ILE A 509 19.51 -15.73 6.16
N ASP A 510 19.76 -14.58 5.55
CA ASP A 510 20.95 -14.26 4.76
C ASP A 510 21.70 -13.09 5.41
N VAL A 511 22.86 -13.36 6.02
CA VAL A 511 23.67 -12.38 6.77
C VAL A 511 24.89 -12.01 5.95
N HIS A 512 24.88 -10.81 5.36
CA HIS A 512 25.97 -10.32 4.52
C HIS A 512 27.18 -9.87 5.34
N ASP A 513 28.25 -9.44 4.68
CA ASP A 513 29.50 -9.04 5.30
C ASP A 513 29.31 -7.91 6.32
N ALA A 514 30.02 -8.00 7.44
CA ALA A 514 29.91 -7.06 8.56
C ALA A 514 28.51 -6.90 9.18
N ALA A 515 27.49 -7.65 8.72
CA ALA A 515 26.17 -7.66 9.37
C ALA A 515 26.16 -8.61 10.58
N THR A 516 25.28 -8.32 11.54
CA THR A 516 25.09 -9.16 12.73
C THR A 516 23.61 -9.51 12.90
N VAL A 517 23.30 -10.80 12.95
CA VAL A 517 21.99 -11.29 13.40
C VAL A 517 22.12 -11.88 14.80
N THR A 518 21.17 -11.54 15.66
CA THR A 518 21.00 -12.18 16.98
C THR A 518 19.59 -12.79 17.04
N LEU A 519 19.53 -14.12 17.12
CA LEU A 519 18.28 -14.80 17.46
C LEU A 519 18.23 -14.93 18.98
N ALA A 520 17.25 -14.32 19.61
CA ALA A 520 17.15 -14.26 21.07
C ALA A 520 15.69 -14.32 21.52
N GLY A 521 15.48 -14.53 22.81
CA GLY A 521 14.15 -14.54 23.44
C GLY A 521 13.66 -15.93 23.83
N ALA A 522 12.59 -15.96 24.61
CA ALA A 522 12.01 -17.22 25.13
C ALA A 522 11.29 -18.04 24.03
N ASN A 523 10.82 -17.37 22.96
CA ASN A 523 10.13 -18.05 21.87
C ASN A 523 11.13 -18.52 20.81
N THR A 524 10.94 -19.77 20.36
CA THR A 524 11.81 -20.39 19.36
C THR A 524 11.64 -19.72 17.98
N THR A 525 12.74 -19.36 17.34
CA THR A 525 12.75 -19.02 15.92
C THR A 525 12.81 -20.29 15.09
N THR A 526 11.83 -20.47 14.20
CA THR A 526 11.72 -21.66 13.35
C THR A 526 11.98 -21.32 11.88
N ILE A 527 12.82 -22.10 11.20
CA ILE A 527 13.13 -21.98 9.78
C ILE A 527 12.79 -23.31 9.10
N THR A 528 11.94 -23.26 8.08
CA THR A 528 11.47 -24.44 7.36
C THR A 528 11.48 -24.27 5.85
N GLY A 529 11.56 -25.39 5.10
CA GLY A 529 11.36 -25.44 3.65
C GLY A 529 12.51 -24.91 2.80
N ALA A 530 13.49 -24.24 3.39
CA ALA A 530 14.58 -23.57 2.69
C ALA A 530 15.61 -24.54 2.09
N ARG A 531 16.22 -24.18 0.97
CA ARG A 531 17.44 -24.85 0.52
C ARG A 531 18.59 -24.63 1.50
N LYS A 532 18.70 -23.47 2.12
CA LYS A 532 19.65 -23.11 3.15
C LYS A 532 18.92 -22.44 4.31
N GLY A 533 18.99 -22.99 5.52
CA GLY A 533 18.38 -22.38 6.69
C GLY A 533 19.00 -21.02 6.97
N LEU A 534 20.32 -20.95 7.08
CA LEU A 534 21.06 -19.71 7.33
C LEU A 534 22.29 -19.64 6.42
N VAL A 535 22.59 -18.48 5.87
CA VAL A 535 23.84 -18.13 5.19
C VAL A 535 24.51 -17.03 5.99
N VAL A 536 25.78 -17.22 6.38
CA VAL A 536 26.49 -16.28 7.25
C VAL A 536 27.82 -15.86 6.61
N SER A 537 27.88 -14.63 6.14
CA SER A 537 29.14 -13.97 5.76
C SER A 537 29.63 -12.99 6.85
N GLY A 538 28.71 -12.46 7.67
CA GLY A 538 28.97 -11.63 8.83
C GLY A 538 29.00 -12.42 10.14
N MET A 539 28.21 -12.02 11.13
CA MET A 539 28.10 -12.65 12.44
C MET A 539 26.67 -13.14 12.72
N ALA A 540 26.55 -14.35 13.22
CA ALA A 540 25.28 -14.90 13.69
C ALA A 540 25.41 -15.44 15.11
N ASN A 541 24.63 -14.89 16.03
CA ASN A 541 24.44 -15.36 17.39
C ASN A 541 23.05 -15.95 17.53
N LEU A 542 22.96 -17.26 17.63
CA LEU A 542 21.69 -17.98 17.60
C LEU A 542 21.41 -18.59 18.95
N SER A 543 20.27 -18.27 19.54
CA SER A 543 19.74 -19.03 20.66
C SER A 543 18.28 -19.41 20.40
N ASN A 544 17.85 -20.56 20.90
CA ASN A 544 16.48 -21.05 20.69
C ASN A 544 16.07 -21.13 19.21
N VAL A 545 16.91 -21.72 18.36
CA VAL A 545 16.63 -21.87 16.93
C VAL A 545 16.26 -23.32 16.59
N THR A 546 15.23 -23.48 15.77
CA THR A 546 14.90 -24.77 15.15
C THR A 546 14.89 -24.63 13.65
N MET A 547 15.67 -25.48 12.95
CA MET A 547 15.66 -25.62 11.51
C MET A 547 15.15 -27.01 11.17
N ASP A 548 14.13 -27.10 10.35
CA ASP A 548 13.53 -28.39 9.93
C ASP A 548 13.21 -28.38 8.44
N LYS A 549 13.34 -29.54 7.79
CA LYS A 549 13.08 -29.67 6.34
C LYS A 549 13.90 -28.73 5.48
N VAL A 550 15.10 -28.39 5.89
CA VAL A 550 16.07 -27.61 5.10
C VAL A 550 17.05 -28.57 4.40
N ALA A 551 17.56 -28.21 3.21
CA ALA A 551 18.58 -29.06 2.57
C ALA A 551 19.92 -28.88 3.30
N LYS A 552 20.35 -27.65 3.54
CA LYS A 552 21.51 -27.33 4.40
C LYS A 552 21.06 -26.46 5.57
N GLY A 553 21.50 -26.78 6.78
CA GLY A 553 21.17 -26.00 7.98
C GLY A 553 21.82 -24.63 7.95
N VAL A 554 23.12 -24.55 8.23
CA VAL A 554 23.91 -23.31 8.18
C VAL A 554 25.02 -23.44 7.15
N VAL A 555 25.20 -22.41 6.34
CA VAL A 555 26.33 -22.24 5.42
C VAL A 555 27.17 -21.06 5.91
N LEU A 556 28.37 -21.33 6.42
CA LEU A 556 29.29 -20.34 6.95
C LEU A 556 30.34 -20.00 5.90
N SER A 557 30.33 -18.75 5.42
CA SER A 557 31.31 -18.22 4.48
C SER A 557 32.69 -18.03 5.14
N PRO A 558 33.79 -17.84 4.37
CA PRO A 558 35.14 -17.74 4.93
C PRO A 558 35.34 -16.65 5.99
N ALA A 559 34.63 -15.52 5.89
CA ALA A 559 34.69 -14.44 6.86
C ALA A 559 33.67 -14.57 8.01
N GLY A 560 32.68 -15.46 7.84
CA GLY A 560 31.53 -15.59 8.75
C GLY A 560 31.93 -16.10 10.13
N ARG A 561 31.20 -15.67 11.16
CA ARG A 561 31.28 -16.15 12.55
C ARG A 561 29.94 -16.65 13.03
N LEU A 562 29.91 -17.77 13.72
CA LEU A 562 28.70 -18.44 14.18
C LEU A 562 28.80 -18.82 15.64
N SER A 563 27.84 -18.41 16.44
CA SER A 563 27.58 -18.95 17.78
C SER A 563 26.17 -19.52 17.82
N VAL A 564 26.03 -20.77 18.28
CA VAL A 564 24.71 -21.43 18.45
C VAL A 564 24.62 -21.97 19.88
N GLU A 565 23.58 -21.58 20.57
CA GLU A 565 23.18 -22.08 21.88
C GLU A 565 21.77 -22.64 21.84
N ASP A 566 21.54 -23.82 22.36
CA ASP A 566 20.27 -24.52 22.37
C ASP A 566 19.62 -24.69 20.96
N GLY A 567 20.47 -24.94 19.95
CA GLY A 567 20.07 -25.06 18.56
C GLY A 567 19.60 -26.47 18.20
N ARG A 568 18.50 -26.59 17.45
CA ARG A 568 18.09 -27.85 16.82
C ARG A 568 18.09 -27.67 15.30
N ILE A 569 19.02 -28.33 14.63
CA ILE A 569 19.21 -28.22 13.18
C ILE A 569 19.02 -29.60 12.54
N ALA A 570 17.88 -29.82 11.90
CA ALA A 570 17.56 -31.01 11.14
C ALA A 570 17.61 -30.69 9.63
N ALA A 571 18.73 -31.03 9.00
CA ALA A 571 18.97 -30.82 7.58
C ALA A 571 18.98 -32.16 6.81
N GLN A 572 18.67 -32.13 5.51
CA GLN A 572 18.70 -33.33 4.67
C GLN A 572 20.14 -33.72 4.34
N ASP A 573 20.94 -32.75 3.86
CA ASP A 573 22.28 -33.00 3.34
C ASP A 573 23.36 -32.66 4.38
N VAL A 574 23.46 -31.37 4.77
CA VAL A 574 24.52 -30.86 5.65
C VAL A 574 23.93 -30.04 6.78
N GLY A 575 24.28 -30.35 8.03
CA GLY A 575 23.89 -29.58 9.21
C GLY A 575 24.57 -28.21 9.28
N LEU A 576 25.92 -28.22 9.25
CA LEU A 576 26.77 -27.02 9.20
C LEU A 576 27.83 -27.22 8.11
N GLU A 577 27.79 -26.40 7.07
CA GLU A 577 28.80 -26.32 6.01
C GLU A 577 29.74 -25.14 6.28
N VAL A 578 31.04 -25.42 6.45
CA VAL A 578 32.05 -24.39 6.67
C VAL A 578 32.91 -24.24 5.43
N GLN A 579 32.93 -23.04 4.86
CA GLN A 579 33.68 -22.71 3.68
C GLN A 579 35.02 -22.03 4.03
N GLY A 580 36.09 -22.34 3.27
CA GLY A 580 37.44 -21.81 3.47
C GLY A 580 38.31 -22.65 4.43
N LEU A 581 39.56 -22.25 4.55
CA LEU A 581 40.55 -22.94 5.41
C LEU A 581 40.43 -22.43 6.86
N GLY A 582 40.58 -23.34 7.85
CA GLY A 582 40.63 -23.03 9.28
C GLY A 582 39.31 -22.49 9.82
N GLY A 583 38.46 -23.28 10.41
CA GLY A 583 37.11 -22.85 10.79
C GLY A 583 36.76 -23.02 12.28
N SER A 584 37.58 -23.72 13.04
CA SER A 584 37.26 -24.08 14.44
C SER A 584 37.16 -22.87 15.38
N ASP A 585 37.91 -21.82 15.15
CA ASP A 585 37.92 -20.58 15.93
C ASP A 585 36.76 -19.60 15.63
N ARG A 586 36.03 -19.88 14.57
CA ARG A 586 34.89 -19.06 14.11
C ARG A 586 33.52 -19.63 14.49
N ILE A 587 33.51 -20.80 15.09
CA ILE A 587 32.31 -21.57 15.39
C ILE A 587 32.30 -21.92 16.88
N VAL A 588 31.23 -21.53 17.56
CA VAL A 588 30.89 -21.95 18.91
C VAL A 588 29.54 -22.64 18.87
N LEU A 589 29.53 -23.92 19.23
CA LEU A 589 28.26 -24.67 19.40
C LEU A 589 28.17 -25.12 20.86
N HIS A 590 27.07 -24.82 21.50
CA HIS A 590 26.78 -25.23 22.86
C HIS A 590 25.38 -25.82 22.95
N ASN A 591 25.25 -26.98 23.61
CA ASN A 591 23.97 -27.68 23.85
C ASN A 591 23.07 -27.81 22.58
N SER A 592 23.69 -28.11 21.44
CA SER A 592 23.00 -28.09 20.12
C SER A 592 22.87 -29.52 19.52
N ASP A 593 21.76 -29.79 18.85
CA ASP A 593 21.46 -31.09 18.17
C ASP A 593 21.48 -30.86 16.65
N LEU A 594 22.51 -31.37 15.97
CA LEU A 594 22.68 -31.32 14.52
C LEU A 594 22.39 -32.70 13.92
N ARG A 595 21.37 -32.81 13.07
CA ARG A 595 20.98 -34.05 12.37
C ARG A 595 21.00 -33.83 10.86
N ALA A 596 21.86 -34.53 10.17
CA ALA A 596 21.98 -34.45 8.71
C ALA A 596 22.70 -35.69 8.17
N THR A 597 22.74 -35.87 6.85
CA THR A 597 23.64 -36.87 6.24
C THR A 597 25.08 -36.61 6.64
N ASP A 598 25.50 -35.34 6.58
CA ASP A 598 26.76 -34.85 7.11
C ASP A 598 26.49 -33.76 8.17
N PRO A 599 26.56 -34.06 9.48
CA PRO A 599 26.27 -33.05 10.50
C PRO A 599 27.19 -31.83 10.45
N VAL A 600 28.49 -32.00 10.10
CA VAL A 600 29.45 -30.90 9.98
C VAL A 600 30.42 -31.20 8.81
N ALA A 601 30.41 -30.36 7.81
CA ALA A 601 31.26 -30.43 6.64
C ALA A 601 32.25 -29.25 6.60
N GLY A 602 33.51 -29.51 6.27
CA GLY A 602 34.55 -28.50 6.03
C GLY A 602 35.31 -27.98 7.27
N ALA A 603 34.97 -28.43 8.46
CA ALA A 603 35.74 -28.11 9.70
C ALA A 603 35.62 -29.22 10.74
N SER A 604 36.58 -29.25 11.69
CA SER A 604 36.48 -29.98 12.96
C SER A 604 36.02 -28.99 14.06
N LEU A 605 35.06 -29.39 14.87
CA LEU A 605 34.61 -28.58 16.01
C LEU A 605 35.60 -28.71 17.16
N ALA A 606 35.89 -27.59 17.83
CA ALA A 606 36.84 -27.57 18.97
C ALA A 606 36.24 -28.24 20.22
N ASP A 607 34.95 -28.12 20.46
CA ASP A 607 34.21 -28.77 21.55
C ASP A 607 32.96 -29.49 21.04
N VAL A 608 32.92 -30.79 21.18
CA VAL A 608 31.79 -31.68 20.80
C VAL A 608 31.06 -32.22 22.03
N SER A 609 31.58 -31.99 23.24
CA SER A 609 31.12 -32.68 24.47
C SER A 609 29.70 -32.28 24.88
N SER A 610 29.28 -31.06 24.62
CA SER A 610 27.94 -30.52 24.91
C SER A 610 26.96 -30.67 23.75
N ASN A 611 27.41 -31.16 22.58
CA ASN A 611 26.61 -31.15 21.34
C ASN A 611 26.26 -32.58 20.89
N LYS A 612 25.12 -32.73 20.26
CA LYS A 612 24.68 -34.00 19.68
C LYS A 612 24.76 -33.92 18.13
N LEU A 613 25.67 -34.69 17.58
CA LEU A 613 25.87 -34.79 16.14
C LEU A 613 25.32 -36.16 15.66
N THR A 614 24.28 -36.18 14.86
CA THR A 614 23.63 -37.39 14.38
C THR A 614 23.69 -37.46 12.87
N ALA A 615 24.46 -38.38 12.33
CA ALA A 615 24.47 -38.69 10.91
C ALA A 615 23.22 -39.48 10.55
N THR A 616 22.51 -39.05 9.52
CA THR A 616 21.33 -39.72 8.96
C THR A 616 21.66 -40.34 7.60
N MET A 617 21.00 -41.43 7.25
CA MET A 617 21.17 -41.99 5.90
C MET A 617 20.56 -41.04 4.87
N SER A 618 21.32 -40.76 3.81
CA SER A 618 20.78 -39.96 2.69
C SER A 618 19.60 -40.67 2.05
N TRP A 619 18.62 -39.88 1.58
CA TRP A 619 17.47 -40.46 0.87
C TRP A 619 17.85 -41.27 -0.37
N LEU A 620 18.99 -40.94 -1.03
CA LEU A 620 19.57 -41.75 -2.12
C LEU A 620 20.04 -43.10 -1.61
N ALA A 621 20.66 -43.17 -0.45
CA ALA A 621 21.05 -44.43 0.17
C ALA A 621 19.81 -45.25 0.59
N ILE A 622 18.79 -44.61 1.14
CA ILE A 622 17.51 -45.27 1.44
C ILE A 622 16.82 -45.77 0.18
N ALA A 623 16.74 -44.95 -0.88
CA ALA A 623 16.18 -45.33 -2.15
C ALA A 623 17.02 -46.46 -2.78
N GLY A 624 18.36 -46.37 -2.77
CA GLY A 624 19.26 -47.43 -3.24
C GLY A 624 19.07 -48.72 -2.47
N ALA A 625 19.00 -48.69 -1.15
CA ALA A 625 18.73 -49.86 -0.32
C ALA A 625 17.35 -50.46 -0.61
N THR A 626 16.32 -49.62 -0.85
CA THR A 626 14.98 -50.07 -1.24
C THR A 626 14.97 -50.72 -2.61
N PHE A 627 15.71 -50.18 -3.60
CA PHE A 627 15.88 -50.78 -4.92
C PHE A 627 16.59 -52.12 -4.84
N VAL A 628 17.68 -52.21 -4.06
CA VAL A 628 18.40 -53.46 -3.83
C VAL A 628 17.50 -54.53 -3.15
N ALA A 629 16.75 -54.12 -2.11
CA ALA A 629 15.78 -54.99 -1.45
C ALA A 629 14.69 -55.49 -2.43
N LEU A 630 14.16 -54.61 -3.24
CA LEU A 630 13.16 -54.94 -4.26
C LEU A 630 13.72 -55.89 -5.34
N ALA A 631 14.94 -55.63 -5.80
CA ALA A 631 15.62 -56.51 -6.74
C ALA A 631 15.88 -57.90 -6.15
N LEU A 632 16.29 -57.99 -4.89
CA LEU A 632 16.43 -59.26 -4.17
C LEU A 632 15.11 -59.98 -4.02
N ILE A 633 14.03 -59.30 -3.65
CA ILE A 633 12.68 -59.88 -3.56
C ILE A 633 12.24 -60.41 -4.94
N LEU A 634 12.43 -59.65 -6.00
CA LEU A 634 12.09 -60.08 -7.36
C LEU A 634 12.92 -61.26 -7.80
N HIS A 635 14.21 -61.31 -7.44
CA HIS A 635 15.12 -62.43 -7.74
C HIS A 635 14.68 -63.71 -6.98
N LEU A 636 14.31 -63.60 -5.69
CA LEU A 636 13.80 -64.69 -4.90
C LEU A 636 12.47 -65.22 -5.48
N LEU A 637 11.54 -64.32 -5.82
CA LEU A 637 10.30 -64.66 -6.48
C LEU A 637 10.53 -65.36 -7.82
N HIS A 638 11.49 -64.89 -8.63
CA HIS A 638 11.86 -65.52 -9.88
C HIS A 638 12.39 -66.97 -9.66
N ARG A 639 13.25 -67.18 -8.65
CA ARG A 639 13.72 -68.52 -8.27
C ARG A 639 12.60 -69.44 -7.74
N MET A 640 11.70 -68.94 -6.98
CA MET A 640 10.56 -69.73 -6.47
C MET A 640 9.54 -70.12 -7.54
N PHE A 641 9.47 -69.36 -8.62
CA PHE A 641 8.51 -69.57 -9.72
C PHE A 641 9.14 -69.98 -11.02
N ALA A 642 10.49 -70.18 -11.08
CA ALA A 642 11.16 -70.72 -12.26
C ALA A 642 10.67 -72.18 -12.49
N PRO A 643 10.28 -72.54 -13.71
CA PRO A 643 9.85 -73.90 -14.01
C PRO A 643 11.08 -74.83 -13.88
N MET A 644 10.92 -75.92 -13.09
CA MET A 644 11.88 -77.03 -13.09
C MET A 644 12.00 -77.54 -14.53
N SER A 645 13.16 -77.39 -15.12
CA SER A 645 13.45 -78.00 -16.39
C SER A 645 13.42 -79.51 -16.22
N SER A 646 12.49 -80.19 -16.93
CA SER A 646 12.44 -81.65 -17.00
C SER A 646 13.76 -82.21 -17.57
N VAL A 647 14.42 -83.05 -16.75
CA VAL A 647 15.57 -83.84 -17.22
C VAL A 647 15.05 -84.77 -18.27
N ARG A 648 15.44 -84.60 -19.56
CA ARG A 648 15.24 -85.57 -20.62
C ARG A 648 16.26 -86.68 -20.44
N HIS A 649 15.76 -87.91 -20.11
CA HIS A 649 16.54 -89.13 -20.27
C HIS A 649 17.00 -89.26 -21.70
N ARG A 650 18.32 -89.38 -21.90
CA ARG A 650 18.94 -89.84 -23.13
C ARG A 650 18.68 -91.30 -23.25
N GLY A 651 17.93 -91.71 -24.27
CA GLY A 651 17.82 -93.10 -24.72
C GLY A 651 19.13 -93.51 -25.42
N THR A 652 19.58 -94.71 -25.10
CA THR A 652 20.72 -95.39 -25.67
C THR A 652 20.54 -95.63 -27.17
N PRO A 653 21.60 -95.55 -28.00
CA PRO A 653 21.53 -95.90 -29.44
C PRO A 653 21.58 -97.41 -29.68
N GLN A 654 20.71 -97.90 -30.51
CA GLN A 654 20.74 -99.27 -31.07
C GLN A 654 21.67 -99.28 -32.29
N PRO A 655 22.43 -100.39 -32.48
CA PRO A 655 23.43 -100.47 -33.58
C PRO A 655 22.76 -100.73 -34.94
N ALA A 656 23.33 -100.17 -35.98
CA ALA A 656 22.96 -100.38 -37.36
C ALA A 656 23.43 -101.71 -37.84
N HIS A 657 22.53 -102.48 -38.45
CA HIS A 657 22.92 -103.65 -39.32
C HIS A 657 23.14 -103.15 -40.73
N SER A 658 24.33 -103.53 -41.24
CA SER A 658 24.75 -103.45 -42.61
C SER A 658 24.00 -104.49 -43.45
N GLY A 659 23.72 -104.18 -44.66
CA GLY A 659 23.25 -105.14 -45.65
C GLY A 659 23.07 -104.55 -47.04
N ALA A 660 24.04 -104.82 -47.90
CA ALA A 660 24.14 -104.72 -49.33
C ALA A 660 24.16 -103.33 -49.97
#